data_d655a53df8eb7d046b172a44bab05793
#
_entry.id   d655a53df8eb7d046b172a44bab05793
#
_cell.length_a   1.000
_cell.length_b   1.000
_cell.length_c   1.000
_cell.angle_alpha   90.00
_cell.angle_beta   90.00
_cell.angle_gamma   90.00
#
_symmetry.space_group_name_H-M   'P 1'
#
loop_
_entity.id
_entity.type
_entity.pdbx_description
1 polymer ?
#
loop_
_entity_poly.entity_id
_entity_poly.type
_entity_poly.pdbx_seq_one_letter_code
_entity_poly.pdbx_strand_id
1 'polypeptide(L)'
;MIFGSLGDIVIKLSLGMYIYSIFAISLGIRYKDFKFIYSARLASYLGTFLLLVSTITLVLGFVNHDYSIQYVADHSSNTMPYVYTWIAFYSGNEGSLLFICTCLSILLFLFIQNKKLNDNSVNFSHLFILIFQIFLLISTSILANPFTEAPNIVQDGQGINPLLLHFGMFVHPPVQMLGLTAVVVPFSIAIGSLFAKNESLNLNSLRIWALVTWIILTTGLALGSWWAYTILGWGGYWAWDPVENSSLMPWLLMTAFIHSIMVQQKRNMFKGWNLFLIIFAFFMAQMGMFINRGGPVPSVHSFGSSSLGWTFLLFMFISTIFSFGFFIYRYRSLVSVNYVQSILSRESLILVQNVLFLSVAIITLMGTIYPVFTKSIEDEQIYVGREFYDLVNAPILLLIMIILSIAPFVPWKNSNMMAYINKKIIALFIAIIMAVLNSWLISGHYWVTISFIVLYFSSLQIFIELYKISKSSLNKFKSIKNSVRKFLNIIYSNLSRYGGLISHTGILLVMLGIAGTSFMGIEKDFALKPGESGTLKNYQFTYFKTDITQKSDHTNIKAIMQIEKNGKFLGQYTTSKSYYPRFDMNSTKAGILNFGLEDFYFSQSVISEDNSAVFEVKINPLVSLIWTGAFVVVVGAIISIIPGYKKYNKEKVK
;
A
#
# COMPACT_ATOMS: atom_id res chain seq x y z
N MET A 1 -8.03 -31.08 18.40
CA MET A 1 -9.15 -31.68 17.63
C MET A 1 -10.39 -30.79 17.55
N ILE A 2 -10.90 -30.21 18.65
CA ILE A 2 -12.17 -29.41 18.62
C ILE A 2 -12.03 -28.18 17.69
N PHE A 3 -10.93 -27.43 17.75
CA PHE A 3 -10.74 -26.23 16.92
C PHE A 3 -10.62 -26.56 15.43
N GLY A 4 -9.92 -27.66 15.06
CA GLY A 4 -9.79 -28.08 13.68
C GLY A 4 -11.14 -28.43 13.05
N SER A 5 -11.88 -29.36 13.65
CA SER A 5 -13.19 -29.79 13.13
C SER A 5 -14.22 -28.65 13.13
N LEU A 6 -14.28 -27.81 14.18
CA LEU A 6 -15.18 -26.66 14.23
C LEU A 6 -14.86 -25.65 13.13
N GLY A 7 -13.61 -25.28 12.97
CA GLY A 7 -13.18 -24.29 11.96
C GLY A 7 -13.46 -24.76 10.53
N ASP A 8 -13.22 -26.04 10.23
CA ASP A 8 -13.47 -26.67 8.94
C ASP A 8 -14.97 -26.70 8.61
N ILE A 9 -15.82 -27.07 9.55
CA ILE A 9 -17.28 -27.05 9.36
C ILE A 9 -17.76 -25.61 9.11
N VAL A 10 -17.32 -24.67 9.92
CA VAL A 10 -17.79 -23.27 9.86
C VAL A 10 -17.39 -22.58 8.56
N ILE A 11 -16.16 -22.80 8.04
CA ILE A 11 -15.74 -22.23 6.75
C ILE A 11 -16.56 -22.80 5.59
N LYS A 12 -16.88 -24.11 5.61
CA LYS A 12 -17.73 -24.74 4.60
C LYS A 12 -19.18 -24.26 4.67
N LEU A 13 -19.72 -24.04 5.86
CA LEU A 13 -21.04 -23.41 6.04
C LEU A 13 -21.05 -21.97 5.50
N SER A 14 -19.99 -21.21 5.73
CA SER A 14 -19.84 -19.87 5.15
C SER A 14 -19.86 -19.90 3.63
N LEU A 15 -19.13 -20.84 3.00
CA LEU A 15 -19.15 -21.04 1.56
C LEU A 15 -20.59 -21.33 1.08
N GLY A 16 -21.33 -22.21 1.75
CA GLY A 16 -22.73 -22.49 1.45
C GLY A 16 -23.62 -21.25 1.50
N MET A 17 -23.43 -20.37 2.51
CA MET A 17 -24.17 -19.10 2.62
C MET A 17 -23.88 -18.15 1.45
N TYR A 18 -22.64 -18.04 1.01
CA TYR A 18 -22.28 -17.18 -0.13
C TYR A 18 -22.77 -17.77 -1.46
N ILE A 19 -22.74 -19.09 -1.65
CA ILE A 19 -23.34 -19.76 -2.80
C ILE A 19 -24.87 -19.50 -2.84
N TYR A 20 -25.56 -19.66 -1.72
CA TYR A 20 -26.97 -19.31 -1.61
C TYR A 20 -27.20 -17.82 -1.94
N SER A 21 -26.35 -16.93 -1.44
CA SER A 21 -26.46 -15.49 -1.70
C SER A 21 -26.34 -15.16 -3.19
N ILE A 22 -25.43 -15.81 -3.96
CA ILE A 22 -25.37 -15.63 -5.42
C ILE A 22 -26.66 -16.05 -6.11
N PHE A 23 -27.22 -17.21 -5.76
CA PHE A 23 -28.49 -17.67 -6.34
C PHE A 23 -29.63 -16.71 -6.01
N ALA A 24 -29.76 -16.33 -4.75
CA ALA A 24 -30.83 -15.45 -4.30
C ALA A 24 -30.73 -14.06 -4.97
N ILE A 25 -29.55 -13.44 -5.03
CA ILE A 25 -29.41 -12.12 -5.63
C ILE A 25 -29.63 -12.17 -7.16
N SER A 26 -29.21 -13.25 -7.83
CA SER A 26 -29.43 -13.44 -9.26
C SER A 26 -30.93 -13.57 -9.60
N LEU A 27 -31.68 -14.33 -8.81
CA LEU A 27 -33.14 -14.43 -8.92
C LEU A 27 -33.80 -13.09 -8.62
N GLY A 28 -33.35 -12.39 -7.56
CA GLY A 28 -33.88 -11.08 -7.18
C GLY A 28 -33.70 -10.02 -8.27
N ILE A 29 -32.53 -9.99 -8.93
CA ILE A 29 -32.27 -9.10 -10.07
C ILE A 29 -33.13 -9.47 -11.26
N ARG A 30 -33.22 -10.77 -11.61
CA ARG A 30 -33.97 -11.27 -12.79
C ARG A 30 -35.46 -11.01 -12.66
N TYR A 31 -36.05 -11.35 -11.51
CA TYR A 31 -37.48 -11.23 -11.27
C TYR A 31 -37.90 -9.91 -10.63
N LYS A 32 -36.94 -9.02 -10.32
CA LYS A 32 -37.13 -7.74 -9.62
C LYS A 32 -37.87 -7.93 -8.25
N ASP A 33 -37.59 -9.04 -7.59
CA ASP A 33 -38.20 -9.37 -6.29
C ASP A 33 -37.23 -9.02 -5.14
N PHE A 34 -37.63 -8.03 -4.34
CA PHE A 34 -36.85 -7.55 -3.20
C PHE A 34 -36.69 -8.57 -2.07
N LYS A 35 -37.56 -9.57 -1.96
CA LYS A 35 -37.44 -10.64 -0.96
C LYS A 35 -36.18 -11.46 -1.20
N PHE A 36 -35.90 -11.83 -2.45
CA PHE A 36 -34.69 -12.55 -2.82
C PHE A 36 -33.44 -11.69 -2.58
N ILE A 37 -33.49 -10.40 -2.93
CA ILE A 37 -32.35 -9.47 -2.69
C ILE A 37 -32.09 -9.31 -1.19
N TYR A 38 -33.14 -9.19 -0.37
CA TYR A 38 -33.01 -9.12 1.08
C TYR A 38 -32.44 -10.41 1.68
N SER A 39 -32.96 -11.57 1.24
CA SER A 39 -32.46 -12.89 1.64
C SER A 39 -30.97 -13.07 1.29
N ALA A 40 -30.54 -12.63 0.09
CA ALA A 40 -29.13 -12.66 -0.30
C ALA A 40 -28.26 -11.82 0.63
N ARG A 41 -28.71 -10.63 1.05
CA ARG A 41 -27.96 -9.80 2.01
C ARG A 41 -27.85 -10.45 3.37
N LEU A 42 -28.95 -11.04 3.90
CA LEU A 42 -28.92 -11.77 5.16
C LEU A 42 -27.96 -12.96 5.11
N ALA A 43 -27.96 -13.71 4.01
CA ALA A 43 -27.03 -14.81 3.80
C ALA A 43 -25.56 -14.32 3.78
N SER A 44 -25.30 -13.17 3.14
CA SER A 44 -23.96 -12.56 3.15
C SER A 44 -23.54 -12.11 4.55
N TYR A 45 -24.46 -11.57 5.36
CA TYR A 45 -24.19 -11.21 6.75
C TYR A 45 -23.86 -12.42 7.60
N LEU A 46 -24.65 -13.50 7.44
CA LEU A 46 -24.39 -14.76 8.14
C LEU A 46 -23.06 -15.38 7.68
N GLY A 47 -22.76 -15.37 6.38
CA GLY A 47 -21.48 -15.81 5.84
C GLY A 47 -20.29 -15.04 6.43
N THR A 48 -20.42 -13.71 6.57
CA THR A 48 -19.40 -12.87 7.25
C THR A 48 -19.22 -13.25 8.72
N PHE A 49 -20.32 -13.46 9.45
CA PHE A 49 -20.27 -13.89 10.84
C PHE A 49 -19.57 -15.26 10.98
N LEU A 50 -19.92 -16.22 10.13
CA LEU A 50 -19.28 -17.55 10.12
C LEU A 50 -17.78 -17.45 9.81
N LEU A 51 -17.35 -16.61 8.87
CA LEU A 51 -15.93 -16.39 8.59
C LEU A 51 -15.17 -15.78 9.78
N LEU A 52 -15.80 -14.86 10.48
CA LEU A 52 -15.23 -14.31 11.73
C LEU A 52 -15.05 -15.41 12.77
N VAL A 53 -16.06 -16.28 12.96
CA VAL A 53 -15.97 -17.42 13.86
C VAL A 53 -14.84 -18.36 13.42
N SER A 54 -14.75 -18.70 12.13
CA SER A 54 -13.69 -19.57 11.60
C SER A 54 -12.29 -18.95 11.84
N THR A 55 -12.12 -17.66 11.60
CA THR A 55 -10.85 -16.94 11.85
C THR A 55 -10.48 -16.96 13.34
N ILE A 56 -11.45 -16.69 14.23
CA ILE A 56 -11.24 -16.74 15.68
C ILE A 56 -10.87 -18.16 16.11
N THR A 57 -11.51 -19.17 15.54
CA THR A 57 -11.22 -20.59 15.85
C THR A 57 -9.78 -20.94 15.49
N LEU A 58 -9.28 -20.49 14.33
CA LEU A 58 -7.88 -20.71 13.95
C LEU A 58 -6.91 -20.00 14.91
N VAL A 59 -7.21 -18.73 15.26
CA VAL A 59 -6.39 -17.98 16.23
C VAL A 59 -6.38 -18.69 17.58
N LEU A 60 -7.50 -19.22 18.05
CA LEU A 60 -7.56 -20.02 19.29
C LEU A 60 -6.74 -21.31 19.16
N GLY A 61 -6.73 -21.97 18.01
CA GLY A 61 -5.84 -23.11 17.72
C GLY A 61 -4.38 -22.74 17.92
N PHE A 62 -3.94 -21.60 17.40
CA PHE A 62 -2.57 -21.09 17.60
C PHE A 62 -2.26 -20.78 19.06
N VAL A 63 -3.13 -20.04 19.73
CA VAL A 63 -2.94 -19.63 21.14
C VAL A 63 -2.88 -20.83 22.08
N ASN A 64 -3.61 -21.89 21.78
CA ASN A 64 -3.62 -23.14 22.58
C ASN A 64 -2.61 -24.19 22.09
N HIS A 65 -1.78 -23.88 21.09
CA HIS A 65 -0.83 -24.82 20.49
C HIS A 65 -1.50 -26.16 20.11
N ASP A 66 -2.70 -26.09 19.46
CA ASP A 66 -3.42 -27.27 19.01
C ASP A 66 -2.74 -27.90 17.78
N TYR A 67 -1.65 -28.67 18.03
CA TYR A 67 -0.86 -29.33 17.01
C TYR A 67 -1.60 -30.52 16.34
N SER A 68 -2.87 -30.76 16.68
CA SER A 68 -3.72 -31.62 15.87
C SER A 68 -4.12 -30.96 14.54
N ILE A 69 -3.92 -29.63 14.41
CA ILE A 69 -4.10 -28.87 13.18
C ILE A 69 -2.72 -28.74 12.51
N GLN A 70 -2.58 -29.28 11.29
CA GLN A 70 -1.32 -29.29 10.55
C GLN A 70 -0.73 -27.87 10.42
N TYR A 71 -1.56 -26.91 10.05
CA TYR A 71 -1.13 -25.52 9.86
C TYR A 71 -0.59 -24.87 11.14
N VAL A 72 -1.17 -25.20 12.31
CA VAL A 72 -0.68 -24.73 13.62
C VAL A 72 0.66 -25.37 13.94
N ALA A 73 0.81 -26.67 13.68
CA ALA A 73 2.08 -27.39 13.88
C ALA A 73 3.22 -26.85 13.00
N ASP A 74 2.89 -26.46 11.77
CA ASP A 74 3.89 -25.95 10.82
C ASP A 74 4.31 -24.50 11.09
N HIS A 75 3.45 -23.68 11.76
CA HIS A 75 3.65 -22.24 11.90
C HIS A 75 3.67 -21.72 13.34
N SER A 76 3.76 -22.60 14.34
CA SER A 76 3.98 -22.18 15.73
C SER A 76 4.92 -23.14 16.45
N SER A 77 5.45 -22.73 17.61
CA SER A 77 6.25 -23.57 18.48
C SER A 77 6.10 -23.15 19.94
N ASN A 78 6.41 -24.06 20.86
CA ASN A 78 6.34 -23.80 22.31
C ASN A 78 7.34 -22.72 22.77
N THR A 79 8.43 -22.51 21.99
CA THR A 79 9.47 -21.53 22.29
C THR A 79 9.17 -20.15 21.71
N MET A 80 8.16 -20.03 20.83
CA MET A 80 7.81 -18.78 20.20
C MET A 80 7.19 -17.78 21.23
N PRO A 81 7.61 -16.50 21.23
CA PRO A 81 7.03 -15.52 22.15
C PRO A 81 5.52 -15.39 21.93
N TYR A 82 4.74 -15.46 23.01
CA TYR A 82 3.27 -15.49 22.99
C TYR A 82 2.62 -14.40 22.12
N VAL A 83 3.20 -13.19 22.13
CA VAL A 83 2.70 -12.07 21.30
C VAL A 83 2.76 -12.36 19.79
N TYR A 84 3.61 -13.29 19.33
CA TYR A 84 3.69 -13.69 17.93
C TYR A 84 2.86 -14.91 17.60
N THR A 85 2.49 -15.72 18.60
CA THR A 85 1.76 -16.97 18.38
C THR A 85 0.43 -16.73 17.69
N TRP A 86 -0.38 -15.77 18.17
CA TRP A 86 -1.69 -15.52 17.58
C TRP A 86 -1.67 -14.86 16.21
N ILE A 87 -0.61 -14.08 15.89
CA ILE A 87 -0.47 -13.46 14.55
C ILE A 87 0.13 -14.42 13.53
N ALA A 88 0.72 -15.53 13.97
CA ALA A 88 1.26 -16.55 13.09
C ALA A 88 0.18 -17.18 12.18
N PHE A 89 -1.12 -17.03 12.54
CA PHE A 89 -2.21 -17.58 11.74
C PHE A 89 -2.23 -17.07 10.28
N TYR A 90 -1.68 -15.89 9.98
CA TYR A 90 -1.59 -15.39 8.59
C TYR A 90 -0.15 -15.46 8.01
N SER A 91 0.76 -16.16 8.65
CA SER A 91 2.15 -16.26 8.21
C SER A 91 2.39 -17.22 7.03
N GLY A 92 1.41 -18.06 6.71
CA GLY A 92 1.45 -19.00 5.59
C GLY A 92 0.29 -18.82 4.62
N ASN A 93 0.23 -19.66 3.57
CA ASN A 93 -0.77 -19.57 2.52
C ASN A 93 -2.19 -19.76 3.05
N GLU A 94 -2.43 -20.81 3.83
CA GLU A 94 -3.74 -21.26 4.28
C GLU A 94 -4.42 -20.20 5.16
N GLY A 95 -3.75 -19.78 6.21
CA GLY A 95 -4.29 -18.81 7.15
C GLY A 95 -4.39 -17.40 6.58
N SER A 96 -3.45 -16.98 5.74
CA SER A 96 -3.54 -15.68 5.05
C SER A 96 -4.67 -15.64 4.03
N LEU A 97 -5.05 -16.76 3.39
CA LEU A 97 -6.24 -16.84 2.55
C LEU A 97 -7.51 -16.71 3.39
N LEU A 98 -7.60 -17.36 4.54
CA LEU A 98 -8.73 -17.18 5.46
C LEU A 98 -8.84 -15.72 5.91
N PHE A 99 -7.71 -15.08 6.22
CA PHE A 99 -7.68 -13.65 6.55
C PHE A 99 -8.22 -12.78 5.43
N ILE A 100 -7.77 -13.00 4.18
CA ILE A 100 -8.25 -12.27 2.98
C ILE A 100 -9.75 -12.50 2.76
N CYS A 101 -10.25 -13.74 2.90
CA CYS A 101 -11.69 -14.05 2.83
C CYS A 101 -12.49 -13.27 3.86
N THR A 102 -11.99 -13.21 5.09
CA THR A 102 -12.62 -12.48 6.19
C THR A 102 -12.60 -10.97 5.92
N CYS A 103 -11.50 -10.42 5.46
CA CYS A 103 -11.40 -9.01 5.07
C CYS A 103 -12.40 -8.66 3.97
N LEU A 104 -12.48 -9.45 2.89
CA LEU A 104 -13.43 -9.18 1.80
C LEU A 104 -14.87 -9.29 2.27
N SER A 105 -15.17 -10.23 3.15
CA SER A 105 -16.52 -10.39 3.73
C SER A 105 -16.94 -9.16 4.56
N ILE A 106 -16.01 -8.61 5.34
CA ILE A 106 -16.24 -7.36 6.11
C ILE A 106 -16.43 -6.18 5.15
N LEU A 107 -15.63 -6.06 4.10
CA LEU A 107 -15.79 -5.02 3.09
C LEU A 107 -17.15 -5.13 2.38
N LEU A 108 -17.58 -6.34 2.04
CA LEU A 108 -18.90 -6.60 1.47
C LEU A 108 -20.02 -6.20 2.45
N PHE A 109 -19.92 -6.59 3.71
CA PHE A 109 -20.87 -6.18 4.75
C PHE A 109 -21.00 -4.65 4.82
N LEU A 110 -19.88 -3.93 4.91
CA LEU A 110 -19.84 -2.48 4.96
C LEU A 110 -20.38 -1.83 3.67
N PHE A 111 -20.15 -2.46 2.51
CA PHE A 111 -20.62 -1.94 1.22
C PHE A 111 -22.14 -2.02 1.10
N ILE A 112 -22.77 -3.17 1.46
CA ILE A 112 -24.19 -3.37 1.27
C ILE A 112 -25.05 -2.82 2.42
N GLN A 113 -24.45 -2.53 3.57
CA GLN A 113 -25.12 -1.94 4.72
C GLN A 113 -25.77 -0.61 4.35
N ASN A 114 -27.01 -0.39 4.79
CA ASN A 114 -27.77 0.84 4.55
C ASN A 114 -28.02 1.20 3.07
N LYS A 115 -27.80 0.28 2.12
CA LYS A 115 -28.12 0.49 0.70
C LYS A 115 -29.56 0.08 0.41
N LYS A 116 -30.20 0.81 -0.53
CA LYS A 116 -31.56 0.51 -0.98
C LYS A 116 -31.61 -0.86 -1.69
N LEU A 117 -32.66 -1.62 -1.49
CA LEU A 117 -32.85 -2.94 -2.11
C LEU A 117 -33.11 -2.83 -3.62
N ASN A 118 -33.74 -1.75 -4.06
CA ASN A 118 -34.07 -1.50 -5.46
C ASN A 118 -32.94 -0.85 -6.28
N ASP A 119 -31.75 -0.68 -5.70
CA ASP A 119 -30.59 -0.13 -6.42
C ASP A 119 -29.89 -1.28 -7.20
N ASN A 120 -30.21 -1.43 -8.47
CA ASN A 120 -29.64 -2.47 -9.33
C ASN A 120 -28.13 -2.37 -9.45
N SER A 121 -27.55 -1.17 -9.41
CA SER A 121 -26.11 -0.99 -9.45
C SER A 121 -25.44 -1.62 -8.23
N VAL A 122 -26.03 -1.42 -7.04
CA VAL A 122 -25.56 -2.06 -5.80
C VAL A 122 -25.75 -3.58 -5.86
N ASN A 123 -26.88 -4.06 -6.37
CA ASN A 123 -27.16 -5.49 -6.44
C ASN A 123 -26.20 -6.22 -7.39
N PHE A 124 -25.89 -5.65 -8.56
CA PHE A 124 -24.85 -6.20 -9.44
C PHE A 124 -23.47 -6.11 -8.82
N SER A 125 -23.14 -5.01 -8.14
CA SER A 125 -21.86 -4.90 -7.44
C SER A 125 -21.71 -5.96 -6.33
N HIS A 126 -22.78 -6.22 -5.58
CA HIS A 126 -22.85 -7.30 -4.59
C HIS A 126 -22.57 -8.65 -5.25
N LEU A 127 -23.23 -8.95 -6.40
CA LEU A 127 -23.02 -10.18 -7.14
C LEU A 127 -21.54 -10.37 -7.56
N PHE A 128 -20.89 -9.31 -8.07
CA PHE A 128 -19.47 -9.41 -8.47
C PHE A 128 -18.53 -9.61 -7.27
N ILE A 129 -18.77 -8.96 -6.14
CA ILE A 129 -17.99 -9.21 -4.92
C ILE A 129 -18.16 -10.66 -4.44
N LEU A 130 -19.39 -11.21 -4.52
CA LEU A 130 -19.66 -12.59 -4.17
C LEU A 130 -18.93 -13.61 -5.05
N ILE A 131 -18.82 -13.35 -6.35
CA ILE A 131 -18.05 -14.22 -7.27
C ILE A 131 -16.59 -14.31 -6.80
N PHE A 132 -15.99 -13.18 -6.44
CA PHE A 132 -14.62 -13.16 -5.93
C PHE A 132 -14.51 -13.81 -4.54
N GLN A 133 -15.47 -13.57 -3.69
CA GLN A 133 -15.53 -14.18 -2.35
C GLN A 133 -15.62 -15.71 -2.41
N ILE A 134 -16.46 -16.25 -3.31
CA ILE A 134 -16.59 -17.70 -3.51
C ILE A 134 -15.30 -18.29 -4.08
N PHE A 135 -14.66 -17.62 -5.05
CA PHE A 135 -13.37 -18.06 -5.56
C PHE A 135 -12.33 -18.18 -4.42
N LEU A 136 -12.20 -17.16 -3.58
CA LEU A 136 -11.30 -17.20 -2.44
C LEU A 136 -11.67 -18.31 -1.44
N LEU A 137 -12.96 -18.48 -1.14
CA LEU A 137 -13.42 -19.51 -0.21
C LEU A 137 -13.24 -20.94 -0.72
N ILE A 138 -13.42 -21.17 -2.01
CA ILE A 138 -13.10 -22.47 -2.62
C ILE A 138 -11.59 -22.72 -2.52
N SER A 139 -10.77 -21.72 -2.85
CA SER A 139 -9.31 -21.83 -2.72
C SER A 139 -8.89 -22.12 -1.27
N THR A 140 -9.53 -21.47 -0.29
CA THR A 140 -9.20 -21.65 1.14
C THR A 140 -9.73 -22.95 1.70
N SER A 141 -10.99 -23.33 1.41
CA SER A 141 -11.62 -24.49 2.06
C SER A 141 -11.29 -25.83 1.41
N ILE A 142 -10.83 -25.83 0.14
CA ILE A 142 -10.59 -27.07 -0.62
C ILE A 142 -9.10 -27.23 -0.95
N LEU A 143 -8.43 -26.15 -1.43
CA LEU A 143 -7.06 -26.25 -1.93
C LEU A 143 -6.00 -25.96 -0.84
N ALA A 144 -6.32 -25.08 0.12
CA ALA A 144 -5.42 -24.64 1.18
C ALA A 144 -6.20 -24.48 2.50
N ASN A 145 -6.73 -25.60 3.00
CA ASN A 145 -7.55 -25.59 4.19
C ASN A 145 -6.69 -25.44 5.46
N PRO A 146 -6.84 -24.33 6.22
CA PRO A 146 -6.05 -24.10 7.43
C PRO A 146 -6.42 -25.01 8.60
N PHE A 147 -7.48 -25.79 8.48
CA PHE A 147 -7.97 -26.72 9.51
C PHE A 147 -7.68 -28.19 9.19
N THR A 148 -6.84 -28.47 8.20
CA THR A 148 -6.42 -29.84 7.87
C THR A 148 -5.80 -30.50 9.08
N GLU A 149 -6.24 -31.74 9.39
CA GLU A 149 -5.71 -32.52 10.50
C GLU A 149 -4.26 -32.90 10.25
N ALA A 150 -3.43 -32.81 11.29
CA ALA A 150 -2.04 -33.23 11.23
C ALA A 150 -1.98 -34.78 11.13
N PRO A 151 -1.18 -35.35 10.21
CA PRO A 151 -1.04 -36.79 10.08
C PRO A 151 -0.45 -37.44 11.33
N ASN A 152 0.36 -36.69 12.07
CA ASN A 152 0.91 -37.07 13.36
C ASN A 152 0.88 -35.88 14.31
N ILE A 153 0.39 -36.09 15.53
CA ILE A 153 0.40 -35.05 16.56
C ILE A 153 1.82 -34.94 17.12
N VAL A 154 2.44 -33.78 16.92
CA VAL A 154 3.79 -33.48 17.41
C VAL A 154 3.74 -32.86 18.81
N GLN A 155 4.82 -32.99 19.58
CA GLN A 155 4.94 -32.37 20.92
C GLN A 155 5.29 -30.86 20.82
N ASP A 156 5.99 -30.45 19.76
CA ASP A 156 6.34 -29.06 19.45
C ASP A 156 6.23 -28.83 17.95
N GLY A 157 5.74 -27.64 17.58
CA GLY A 157 5.58 -27.27 16.19
C GLY A 157 6.87 -26.68 15.59
N GLN A 158 6.83 -26.33 14.28
CA GLN A 158 8.02 -25.91 13.54
C GLN A 158 8.41 -24.44 13.78
N GLY A 159 7.44 -23.58 14.15
CA GLY A 159 7.64 -22.14 14.28
C GLY A 159 7.45 -21.39 12.96
N ILE A 160 7.66 -20.08 12.97
CA ILE A 160 7.58 -19.23 11.78
C ILE A 160 8.95 -18.75 11.32
N ASN A 161 9.05 -18.30 10.07
CA ASN A 161 10.25 -17.66 9.56
C ASN A 161 10.73 -16.56 10.54
N PRO A 162 11.99 -16.60 10.99
CA PRO A 162 12.52 -15.64 11.97
C PRO A 162 12.42 -14.17 11.58
N LEU A 163 12.42 -13.84 10.29
CA LEU A 163 12.21 -12.47 9.81
C LEU A 163 10.82 -11.92 10.16
N LEU A 164 9.85 -12.81 10.42
CA LEU A 164 8.49 -12.44 10.82
C LEU A 164 8.37 -12.14 12.33
N LEU A 165 9.37 -12.50 13.14
CA LEU A 165 9.42 -12.19 14.57
C LEU A 165 9.80 -10.72 14.82
N HIS A 166 9.04 -9.82 14.24
CA HIS A 166 9.23 -8.38 14.30
C HIS A 166 7.90 -7.65 14.47
N PHE A 167 7.92 -6.47 15.11
CA PHE A 167 6.69 -5.67 15.31
C PHE A 167 5.96 -5.34 13.99
N GLY A 168 6.70 -5.17 12.90
CA GLY A 168 6.14 -4.97 11.57
C GLY A 168 5.12 -6.03 11.14
N MET A 169 5.25 -7.26 11.65
CA MET A 169 4.34 -8.36 11.37
C MET A 169 2.90 -8.07 11.84
N PHE A 170 2.72 -7.29 12.90
CA PHE A 170 1.38 -6.92 13.40
C PHE A 170 0.63 -5.97 12.48
N VAL A 171 1.33 -5.16 11.71
CA VAL A 171 0.74 -4.03 11.00
C VAL A 171 0.87 -4.12 9.48
N HIS A 172 2.06 -4.48 8.94
CA HIS A 172 2.30 -4.45 7.50
C HIS A 172 1.51 -5.52 6.74
N PRO A 173 1.66 -6.85 7.00
CA PRO A 173 0.99 -7.87 6.21
C PRO A 173 -0.54 -7.75 6.25
N PRO A 174 -1.19 -7.55 7.42
CA PRO A 174 -2.63 -7.38 7.47
C PRO A 174 -3.15 -6.21 6.64
N VAL A 175 -2.49 -5.04 6.75
CA VAL A 175 -2.92 -3.84 6.02
C VAL A 175 -2.68 -4.01 4.52
N GLN A 176 -1.56 -4.60 4.11
CA GLN A 176 -1.24 -4.80 2.70
C GLN A 176 -2.19 -5.81 2.04
N MET A 177 -2.45 -6.95 2.70
CA MET A 177 -3.42 -7.95 2.23
C MET A 177 -4.84 -7.38 2.12
N LEU A 178 -5.27 -6.60 3.12
CA LEU A 178 -6.54 -5.87 3.07
C LEU A 178 -6.57 -4.89 1.89
N GLY A 179 -5.48 -4.17 1.62
CA GLY A 179 -5.37 -3.20 0.53
C GLY A 179 -5.54 -3.82 -0.85
N LEU A 180 -4.81 -4.91 -1.12
CA LEU A 180 -4.93 -5.66 -2.38
C LEU A 180 -6.35 -6.22 -2.57
N THR A 181 -6.93 -6.77 -1.50
CA THR A 181 -8.30 -7.31 -1.51
C THR A 181 -9.34 -6.21 -1.72
N ALA A 182 -9.14 -5.04 -1.13
CA ALA A 182 -10.08 -3.92 -1.20
C ALA A 182 -10.28 -3.39 -2.63
N VAL A 183 -9.35 -3.63 -3.57
CA VAL A 183 -9.48 -3.24 -4.99
C VAL A 183 -10.72 -3.88 -5.63
N VAL A 184 -11.14 -5.05 -5.14
CA VAL A 184 -12.37 -5.74 -5.59
C VAL A 184 -13.61 -4.85 -5.46
N VAL A 185 -13.70 -4.02 -4.43
CA VAL A 185 -14.91 -3.22 -4.15
C VAL A 185 -15.13 -2.12 -5.19
N PRO A 186 -14.20 -1.17 -5.44
CA PRO A 186 -14.39 -0.15 -6.47
C PRO A 186 -14.48 -0.76 -7.88
N PHE A 187 -13.76 -1.85 -8.17
CA PHE A 187 -13.92 -2.61 -9.41
C PHE A 187 -15.36 -3.12 -9.56
N SER A 188 -15.90 -3.80 -8.55
CA SER A 188 -17.26 -4.34 -8.57
C SER A 188 -18.33 -3.26 -8.69
N ILE A 189 -18.12 -2.08 -8.07
CA ILE A 189 -19.02 -0.92 -8.22
C ILE A 189 -19.02 -0.43 -9.67
N ALA A 190 -17.85 -0.34 -10.30
CA ALA A 190 -17.73 0.13 -11.68
C ALA A 190 -18.39 -0.84 -12.66
N ILE A 191 -18.07 -2.14 -12.58
CA ILE A 191 -18.63 -3.18 -13.43
C ILE A 191 -20.13 -3.37 -13.16
N GLY A 192 -20.56 -3.44 -11.92
CA GLY A 192 -21.96 -3.59 -11.52
C GLY A 192 -22.85 -2.46 -12.03
N SER A 193 -22.34 -1.23 -12.00
CA SER A 193 -23.06 -0.07 -12.57
C SER A 193 -23.17 -0.15 -14.09
N LEU A 194 -22.17 -0.72 -14.77
CA LEU A 194 -22.21 -0.94 -16.20
C LEU A 194 -23.25 -2.00 -16.61
N PHE A 195 -23.45 -3.03 -15.75
CA PHE A 195 -24.48 -4.06 -15.95
C PHE A 195 -25.90 -3.53 -15.69
N ALA A 196 -26.07 -2.58 -14.80
CA ALA A 196 -27.36 -2.00 -14.45
C ALA A 196 -27.99 -1.13 -15.57
N LYS A 197 -27.32 -0.93 -16.67
CA LYS A 197 -27.73 -0.33 -17.97
C LYS A 197 -28.18 1.13 -17.99
N ASN A 198 -28.86 1.66 -16.99
CA ASN A 198 -29.50 3.00 -17.08
C ASN A 198 -29.44 3.78 -15.76
N GLU A 199 -28.87 3.22 -14.73
CA GLU A 199 -28.73 3.91 -13.47
C GLU A 199 -27.45 4.77 -13.52
N SER A 200 -27.57 6.03 -13.13
CA SER A 200 -26.41 6.89 -13.04
C SER A 200 -25.39 6.27 -12.09
N LEU A 201 -24.21 5.95 -12.62
CA LEU A 201 -23.08 5.50 -11.81
C LEU A 201 -22.95 6.41 -10.58
N ASN A 202 -23.04 5.82 -9.40
CA ASN A 202 -22.85 6.58 -8.17
C ASN A 202 -21.36 6.92 -8.01
N LEU A 203 -20.91 7.91 -8.81
CA LEU A 203 -19.51 8.38 -8.84
C LEU A 203 -19.00 8.77 -7.45
N ASN A 204 -19.89 9.18 -6.55
CA ASN A 204 -19.50 9.55 -5.21
C ASN A 204 -19.15 8.31 -4.36
N SER A 205 -19.97 7.28 -4.42
CA SER A 205 -19.69 5.98 -3.76
C SER A 205 -18.43 5.36 -4.32
N LEU A 206 -18.29 5.31 -5.64
CA LEU A 206 -17.11 4.76 -6.32
C LEU A 206 -15.84 5.52 -5.92
N ARG A 207 -15.88 6.86 -5.87
CA ARG A 207 -14.75 7.67 -5.42
C ARG A 207 -14.38 7.41 -3.96
N ILE A 208 -15.36 7.29 -3.07
CA ILE A 208 -15.10 7.03 -1.64
C ILE A 208 -14.43 5.67 -1.47
N TRP A 209 -14.97 4.61 -2.07
CA TRP A 209 -14.38 3.28 -1.99
C TRP A 209 -12.99 3.20 -2.63
N ALA A 210 -12.77 3.91 -3.74
CA ALA A 210 -11.45 4.03 -4.34
C ALA A 210 -10.44 4.71 -3.41
N LEU A 211 -10.84 5.80 -2.73
CA LEU A 211 -10.00 6.48 -1.74
C LEU A 211 -9.72 5.60 -0.52
N VAL A 212 -10.71 4.88 0.00
CA VAL A 212 -10.51 3.94 1.11
C VAL A 212 -9.49 2.86 0.73
N THR A 213 -9.67 2.22 -0.44
CA THR A 213 -8.72 1.24 -0.98
C THR A 213 -7.31 1.83 -1.11
N TRP A 214 -7.21 3.03 -1.68
CA TRP A 214 -5.94 3.71 -1.90
C TRP A 214 -5.22 4.07 -0.59
N ILE A 215 -5.98 4.51 0.44
CA ILE A 215 -5.44 4.79 1.78
C ILE A 215 -4.84 3.53 2.39
N ILE A 216 -5.55 2.41 2.30
CA ILE A 216 -5.08 1.13 2.84
C ILE A 216 -3.81 0.67 2.12
N LEU A 217 -3.80 0.71 0.78
CA LEU A 217 -2.61 0.40 -0.02
C LEU A 217 -1.42 1.31 0.32
N THR A 218 -1.65 2.63 0.44
CA THR A 218 -0.61 3.59 0.81
C THR A 218 -0.03 3.28 2.19
N THR A 219 -0.90 2.97 3.16
CA THR A 219 -0.48 2.62 4.51
C THR A 219 0.32 1.31 4.50
N GLY A 220 -0.15 0.30 3.75
CA GLY A 220 0.54 -0.98 3.61
C GLY A 220 1.94 -0.84 3.00
N LEU A 221 2.07 -0.08 1.90
CA LEU A 221 3.37 0.22 1.27
C LEU A 221 4.33 0.94 2.22
N ALA A 222 3.86 1.98 2.91
CA ALA A 222 4.69 2.73 3.87
C ALA A 222 5.17 1.86 5.04
N LEU A 223 4.29 1.02 5.59
CA LEU A 223 4.63 0.10 6.67
C LEU A 223 5.59 -1.00 6.20
N GLY A 224 5.45 -1.49 4.97
CA GLY A 224 6.37 -2.46 4.38
C GLY A 224 7.76 -1.88 4.16
N SER A 225 7.85 -0.67 3.62
CA SER A 225 9.11 0.04 3.47
C SER A 225 9.81 0.30 4.82
N TRP A 226 9.05 0.67 5.85
CA TRP A 226 9.57 0.82 7.20
C TRP A 226 10.04 -0.52 7.80
N TRP A 227 9.29 -1.60 7.58
CA TRP A 227 9.67 -2.94 8.04
C TRP A 227 10.96 -3.41 7.37
N ALA A 228 11.09 -3.27 6.05
CA ALA A 228 12.32 -3.60 5.30
C ALA A 228 13.53 -2.83 5.84
N TYR A 229 13.38 -1.53 6.10
CA TYR A 229 14.43 -0.66 6.65
C TYR A 229 14.93 -1.13 8.02
N THR A 230 14.07 -1.72 8.84
CA THR A 230 14.39 -2.09 10.23
C THR A 230 14.91 -3.51 10.39
N ILE A 231 14.53 -4.47 9.51
CA ILE A 231 14.78 -5.91 9.75
C ILE A 231 15.73 -6.57 8.74
N LEU A 232 15.81 -6.06 7.51
CA LEU A 232 16.60 -6.75 6.48
C LEU A 232 18.10 -6.49 6.59
N GLY A 233 18.55 -5.54 7.38
CA GLY A 233 19.96 -5.30 7.69
C GLY A 233 20.78 -4.61 6.59
N TRP A 234 20.19 -4.30 5.43
CA TRP A 234 20.86 -3.65 4.28
C TRP A 234 20.70 -2.13 4.23
N GLY A 235 20.02 -1.53 5.19
CA GLY A 235 19.85 -0.07 5.34
C GLY A 235 19.00 0.62 4.27
N GLY A 236 18.34 -0.14 3.41
CA GLY A 236 17.40 0.38 2.42
C GLY A 236 15.95 0.11 2.81
N TYR A 237 15.03 0.83 2.20
CA TYR A 237 13.59 0.76 2.46
C TYR A 237 12.78 0.25 1.25
N TRP A 238 13.41 0.04 0.09
CA TRP A 238 12.79 -0.42 -1.15
C TRP A 238 13.80 -1.12 -2.04
N ALA A 239 13.55 -2.37 -2.38
CA ALA A 239 14.47 -3.22 -3.17
C ALA A 239 13.98 -3.50 -4.59
N TRP A 240 12.79 -3.07 -4.98
CA TRP A 240 12.09 -3.52 -6.19
C TRP A 240 11.84 -5.03 -6.19
N ASP A 241 11.69 -5.64 -5.01
CA ASP A 241 11.31 -7.04 -4.87
C ASP A 241 9.97 -7.33 -5.59
N PRO A 242 9.79 -8.52 -6.20
CA PRO A 242 8.55 -8.86 -6.92
C PRO A 242 7.26 -8.66 -6.11
N VAL A 243 7.27 -8.90 -4.79
CA VAL A 243 6.11 -8.70 -3.93
C VAL A 243 5.91 -7.22 -3.60
N GLU A 244 6.98 -6.44 -3.39
CA GLU A 244 6.92 -4.98 -3.29
C GLU A 244 6.30 -4.38 -4.56
N ASN A 245 6.81 -4.78 -5.72
CA ASN A 245 6.31 -4.34 -7.03
C ASN A 245 4.84 -4.69 -7.24
N SER A 246 4.43 -5.89 -6.80
CA SER A 246 3.04 -6.36 -6.90
C SER A 246 2.06 -5.49 -6.12
N SER A 247 2.53 -4.83 -5.08
CA SER A 247 1.75 -3.88 -4.27
C SER A 247 1.75 -2.47 -4.85
N LEU A 248 2.86 -2.06 -5.45
CA LEU A 248 3.03 -0.74 -6.06
C LEU A 248 2.17 -0.57 -7.32
N MET A 249 2.11 -1.60 -8.18
CA MET A 249 1.38 -1.52 -9.44
C MET A 249 -0.11 -1.16 -9.30
N PRO A 250 -0.92 -1.85 -8.47
CA PRO A 250 -2.31 -1.46 -8.27
C PRO A 250 -2.43 -0.10 -7.56
N TRP A 251 -1.49 0.30 -6.70
CA TRP A 251 -1.48 1.62 -6.07
C TRP A 251 -1.31 2.74 -7.10
N LEU A 252 -0.41 2.59 -8.09
CA LEU A 252 -0.21 3.55 -9.19
C LEU A 252 -1.49 3.73 -10.01
N LEU A 253 -2.14 2.63 -10.38
CA LEU A 253 -3.37 2.67 -11.18
C LEU A 253 -4.57 3.21 -10.38
N MET A 254 -4.67 2.89 -9.10
CA MET A 254 -5.66 3.50 -8.21
C MET A 254 -5.42 4.99 -8.04
N THR A 255 -4.16 5.44 -8.00
CA THR A 255 -3.81 6.87 -7.98
C THR A 255 -4.26 7.57 -9.26
N ALA A 256 -3.98 6.99 -10.42
CA ALA A 256 -4.49 7.48 -11.71
C ALA A 256 -6.03 7.54 -11.73
N PHE A 257 -6.68 6.47 -11.27
CA PHE A 257 -8.14 6.36 -11.23
C PHE A 257 -8.79 7.43 -10.34
N ILE A 258 -8.27 7.68 -9.12
CA ILE A 258 -8.79 8.67 -8.18
C ILE A 258 -8.74 10.08 -8.79
N HIS A 259 -7.69 10.42 -9.51
CA HIS A 259 -7.56 11.71 -10.20
C HIS A 259 -8.52 11.79 -11.40
N SER A 260 -8.62 10.72 -12.17
CA SER A 260 -9.45 10.68 -13.37
C SER A 260 -10.96 10.69 -13.07
N ILE A 261 -11.40 10.02 -11.99
CA ILE A 261 -12.82 10.03 -11.59
C ILE A 261 -13.28 11.43 -11.17
N MET A 262 -12.40 12.29 -10.65
CA MET A 262 -12.71 13.68 -10.37
C MET A 262 -13.03 14.48 -11.65
N VAL A 263 -12.35 14.17 -12.76
CA VAL A 263 -12.65 14.77 -14.07
C VAL A 263 -14.03 14.32 -14.54
N GLN A 264 -14.36 13.05 -14.37
CA GLN A 264 -15.71 12.56 -14.71
C GLN A 264 -16.79 13.24 -13.88
N GLN A 265 -16.58 13.39 -12.57
CA GLN A 265 -17.52 14.08 -11.67
C GLN A 265 -17.74 15.56 -12.03
N LYS A 266 -16.69 16.28 -12.46
CA LYS A 266 -16.73 17.72 -12.72
C LYS A 266 -17.06 18.06 -14.17
N ARG A 267 -16.64 17.21 -15.11
CA ARG A 267 -16.64 17.52 -16.55
C ARG A 267 -17.40 16.50 -17.39
N ASN A 268 -17.86 15.38 -16.80
CA ASN A 268 -18.50 14.27 -17.50
C ASN A 268 -17.62 13.72 -18.66
N MET A 269 -16.29 13.65 -18.42
CA MET A 269 -15.29 13.18 -19.37
C MET A 269 -14.64 11.87 -18.84
N PHE A 270 -13.92 11.17 -19.69
CA PHE A 270 -13.07 10.02 -19.33
C PHE A 270 -13.82 8.77 -18.82
N LYS A 271 -15.09 8.59 -19.16
CA LYS A 271 -15.89 7.44 -18.70
C LYS A 271 -15.24 6.10 -19.05
N GLY A 272 -14.87 5.89 -20.31
CA GLY A 272 -14.19 4.68 -20.77
C GLY A 272 -12.80 4.54 -20.18
N TRP A 273 -12.04 5.64 -20.10
CA TRP A 273 -10.72 5.67 -19.50
C TRP A 273 -10.75 5.25 -18.02
N ASN A 274 -11.72 5.75 -17.25
CA ASN A 274 -11.89 5.39 -15.85
C ASN A 274 -12.20 3.90 -15.66
N LEU A 275 -13.06 3.36 -16.53
CA LEU A 275 -13.38 1.93 -16.49
C LEU A 275 -12.15 1.09 -16.85
N PHE A 276 -11.37 1.50 -17.86
CA PHE A 276 -10.11 0.85 -18.19
C PHE A 276 -9.14 0.85 -16.99
N LEU A 277 -8.92 2.00 -16.34
CA LEU A 277 -8.00 2.12 -15.20
C LEU A 277 -8.40 1.21 -14.03
N ILE A 278 -9.69 1.13 -13.68
CA ILE A 278 -10.13 0.30 -12.55
C ILE A 278 -10.08 -1.20 -12.87
N ILE A 279 -10.36 -1.60 -14.10
CA ILE A 279 -10.19 -2.99 -14.55
C ILE A 279 -8.72 -3.37 -14.50
N PHE A 280 -7.85 -2.48 -14.97
CA PHE A 280 -6.42 -2.76 -14.99
C PHE A 280 -5.80 -2.72 -13.57
N ALA A 281 -6.30 -1.86 -12.67
CA ALA A 281 -5.93 -1.89 -11.25
C ALA A 281 -6.32 -3.22 -10.57
N PHE A 282 -7.50 -3.74 -10.90
CA PHE A 282 -7.95 -5.04 -10.43
C PHE A 282 -7.09 -6.18 -10.99
N PHE A 283 -6.75 -6.16 -12.28
CA PHE A 283 -5.80 -7.10 -12.88
C PHE A 283 -4.45 -7.08 -12.17
N MET A 284 -3.87 -5.89 -11.89
CA MET A 284 -2.60 -5.77 -11.18
C MET A 284 -2.66 -6.27 -9.73
N ALA A 285 -3.79 -6.07 -9.04
CA ALA A 285 -3.99 -6.61 -7.70
C ALA A 285 -4.04 -8.15 -7.71
N GLN A 286 -4.68 -8.76 -8.71
CA GLN A 286 -4.70 -10.22 -8.88
C GLN A 286 -3.32 -10.76 -9.28
N MET A 287 -2.57 -10.03 -10.12
CA MET A 287 -1.17 -10.37 -10.43
C MET A 287 -0.33 -10.40 -9.15
N GLY A 288 -0.53 -9.44 -8.26
CA GLY A 288 0.12 -9.43 -6.95
C GLY A 288 -0.24 -10.65 -6.09
N MET A 289 -1.51 -11.04 -6.08
CA MET A 289 -1.94 -12.26 -5.38
C MET A 289 -1.33 -13.53 -6.00
N PHE A 290 -1.21 -13.60 -7.33
CA PHE A 290 -0.57 -14.71 -8.03
C PHE A 290 0.92 -14.81 -7.68
N ILE A 291 1.67 -13.70 -7.74
CA ILE A 291 3.11 -13.67 -7.41
C ILE A 291 3.33 -14.13 -5.96
N ASN A 292 2.51 -13.65 -5.03
CA ASN A 292 2.67 -13.95 -3.61
C ASN A 292 2.27 -15.39 -3.22
N ARG A 293 1.43 -16.07 -4.04
CA ARG A 293 0.87 -17.41 -3.74
C ARG A 293 1.59 -18.58 -4.43
N GLY A 294 2.85 -18.44 -4.74
CA GLY A 294 3.64 -19.47 -5.41
C GLY A 294 3.78 -19.20 -6.91
N GLY A 295 3.79 -17.94 -7.29
CA GLY A 295 4.19 -17.52 -8.62
C GLY A 295 5.63 -17.94 -8.93
N PRO A 296 6.00 -18.02 -10.21
CA PRO A 296 7.31 -18.52 -10.64
C PRO A 296 8.47 -17.56 -10.36
N VAL A 297 8.20 -16.41 -9.72
CA VAL A 297 9.20 -15.38 -9.38
C VAL A 297 9.52 -15.46 -7.89
N PRO A 298 10.75 -15.85 -7.51
CA PRO A 298 11.15 -15.91 -6.10
C PRO A 298 11.20 -14.50 -5.49
N SER A 299 10.79 -14.44 -4.22
CA SER A 299 10.82 -13.22 -3.41
C SER A 299 11.07 -13.61 -1.95
N VAL A 300 11.72 -12.71 -1.22
CA VAL A 300 11.90 -12.85 0.25
C VAL A 300 10.57 -12.76 1.00
N HIS A 301 9.51 -12.27 0.35
CA HIS A 301 8.16 -12.12 0.90
C HIS A 301 7.19 -13.23 0.44
N SER A 302 7.62 -14.18 -0.41
CA SER A 302 6.72 -15.23 -0.90
C SER A 302 6.53 -16.33 0.15
N PHE A 303 5.31 -16.91 0.19
CA PHE A 303 4.98 -18.03 1.10
C PHE A 303 5.52 -19.39 0.63
N GLY A 304 6.50 -19.41 -0.26
CA GLY A 304 7.06 -20.63 -0.84
C GLY A 304 6.30 -21.11 -2.07
N SER A 305 6.84 -22.17 -2.70
CA SER A 305 6.23 -22.78 -3.90
C SER A 305 4.91 -23.47 -3.56
N SER A 306 3.85 -23.14 -4.26
CA SER A 306 2.51 -23.71 -4.07
C SER A 306 1.77 -23.84 -5.40
N SER A 307 0.98 -24.90 -5.55
CA SER A 307 0.08 -25.08 -6.71
C SER A 307 -1.05 -24.04 -6.76
N LEU A 308 -1.28 -23.30 -5.67
CA LEU A 308 -2.27 -22.24 -5.60
C LEU A 308 -2.04 -21.14 -6.65
N GLY A 309 -0.79 -20.84 -6.98
CA GLY A 309 -0.45 -19.83 -7.99
C GLY A 309 -1.19 -20.05 -9.31
N TRP A 310 -1.26 -21.27 -9.80
CA TRP A 310 -1.96 -21.59 -11.03
C TRP A 310 -3.47 -21.36 -10.98
N THR A 311 -4.08 -21.60 -9.82
CA THR A 311 -5.51 -21.34 -9.58
C THR A 311 -5.79 -19.83 -9.62
N PHE A 312 -4.94 -19.03 -9.02
CA PHE A 312 -5.04 -17.56 -9.07
C PHE A 312 -4.77 -17.02 -10.46
N LEU A 313 -3.81 -17.58 -11.20
CA LEU A 313 -3.52 -17.21 -12.59
C LEU A 313 -4.72 -17.48 -13.50
N LEU A 314 -5.35 -18.67 -13.39
CA LEU A 314 -6.53 -19.03 -14.16
C LEU A 314 -7.69 -18.07 -13.87
N PHE A 315 -7.97 -17.79 -12.60
CA PHE A 315 -9.03 -16.88 -12.22
C PHE A 315 -8.76 -15.45 -12.72
N MET A 316 -7.52 -14.96 -12.59
CA MET A 316 -7.09 -13.68 -13.12
C MET A 316 -7.32 -13.60 -14.63
N PHE A 317 -6.96 -14.64 -15.39
CA PHE A 317 -7.14 -14.69 -16.83
C PHE A 317 -8.62 -14.63 -17.22
N ILE A 318 -9.47 -15.46 -16.61
CA ILE A 318 -10.92 -15.49 -16.86
C ILE A 318 -11.56 -14.15 -16.50
N SER A 319 -11.27 -13.61 -15.32
CA SER A 319 -11.87 -12.34 -14.86
C SER A 319 -11.43 -11.15 -15.69
N THR A 320 -10.19 -11.16 -16.20
CA THR A 320 -9.63 -10.11 -17.06
C THR A 320 -10.28 -10.15 -18.43
N ILE A 321 -10.35 -11.34 -19.09
CA ILE A 321 -11.03 -11.49 -20.39
C ILE A 321 -12.49 -11.08 -20.29
N PHE A 322 -13.19 -11.54 -19.24
CA PHE A 322 -14.59 -11.15 -19.01
C PHE A 322 -14.74 -9.63 -18.88
N SER A 323 -13.90 -9.00 -18.06
CA SER A 323 -14.00 -7.56 -17.76
C SER A 323 -13.68 -6.69 -18.97
N PHE A 324 -12.60 -7.00 -19.71
CA PHE A 324 -12.26 -6.28 -20.94
C PHE A 324 -13.22 -6.60 -22.09
N GLY A 325 -13.67 -7.85 -22.22
CA GLY A 325 -14.69 -8.23 -23.19
C GLY A 325 -15.99 -7.45 -22.98
N PHE A 326 -16.43 -7.34 -21.71
CA PHE A 326 -17.62 -6.57 -21.39
C PHE A 326 -17.39 -5.05 -21.54
N PHE A 327 -16.21 -4.54 -21.25
CA PHE A 327 -15.81 -3.16 -21.55
C PHE A 327 -15.92 -2.84 -23.04
N ILE A 328 -15.38 -3.70 -23.91
CA ILE A 328 -15.45 -3.53 -25.36
C ILE A 328 -16.90 -3.59 -25.83
N TYR A 329 -17.68 -4.57 -25.36
CA TYR A 329 -19.09 -4.71 -25.70
C TYR A 329 -19.91 -3.46 -25.37
N ARG A 330 -19.61 -2.80 -24.25
CA ARG A 330 -20.30 -1.61 -23.75
C ARG A 330 -19.63 -0.28 -24.14
N TYR A 331 -18.54 -0.31 -24.90
CA TYR A 331 -17.71 0.86 -25.21
C TYR A 331 -18.52 2.05 -25.75
N ARG A 332 -19.49 1.82 -26.65
CA ARG A 332 -20.34 2.88 -27.21
C ARG A 332 -21.12 3.65 -26.15
N SER A 333 -21.53 3.04 -25.06
CA SER A 333 -22.22 3.70 -23.96
C SER A 333 -21.29 4.53 -23.05
N LEU A 334 -19.99 4.34 -23.20
CA LEU A 334 -18.95 4.99 -22.40
C LEU A 334 -18.34 6.21 -23.11
N VAL A 335 -18.73 6.49 -24.34
CA VAL A 335 -18.22 7.64 -25.08
C VAL A 335 -18.63 8.92 -24.36
N SER A 336 -17.65 9.77 -24.09
CA SER A 336 -17.86 11.06 -23.46
C SER A 336 -18.19 12.12 -24.52
N VAL A 337 -19.20 12.93 -24.27
CA VAL A 337 -19.59 14.02 -25.19
C VAL A 337 -18.58 15.18 -25.12
N ASN A 338 -18.04 15.41 -23.93
CA ASN A 338 -17.05 16.46 -23.69
C ASN A 338 -15.62 15.96 -23.99
N TYR A 339 -14.80 16.84 -24.56
CA TYR A 339 -13.40 16.57 -24.91
C TYR A 339 -12.46 17.62 -24.27
N VAL A 340 -11.17 17.32 -24.31
CA VAL A 340 -10.12 18.23 -23.82
C VAL A 340 -10.02 19.43 -24.76
N GLN A 341 -10.23 20.64 -24.21
CA GLN A 341 -10.26 21.88 -25.00
C GLN A 341 -8.90 22.60 -25.04
N SER A 342 -8.01 22.33 -24.08
CA SER A 342 -6.70 22.98 -23.98
C SER A 342 -5.69 22.01 -23.41
N ILE A 343 -4.47 22.01 -23.97
CA ILE A 343 -3.34 21.20 -23.50
C ILE A 343 -2.97 21.58 -22.05
N LEU A 344 -3.11 22.84 -21.66
CA LEU A 344 -2.84 23.34 -20.31
C LEU A 344 -4.12 23.50 -19.47
N SER A 345 -5.06 22.61 -19.63
CA SER A 345 -6.18 22.47 -18.72
C SER A 345 -5.86 21.46 -17.61
N ARG A 346 -6.57 21.56 -16.48
CA ARG A 346 -6.43 20.58 -15.40
C ARG A 346 -6.74 19.16 -15.87
N GLU A 347 -7.77 19.00 -16.72
CA GLU A 347 -8.16 17.72 -17.29
C GLU A 347 -7.07 17.11 -18.17
N SER A 348 -6.36 17.93 -18.96
CA SER A 348 -5.24 17.46 -19.78
C SER A 348 -4.05 17.02 -18.94
N LEU A 349 -3.67 17.81 -17.94
CA LEU A 349 -2.57 17.46 -17.05
C LEU A 349 -2.86 16.17 -16.25
N ILE A 350 -4.11 15.97 -15.81
CA ILE A 350 -4.53 14.71 -15.17
C ILE A 350 -4.44 13.54 -16.15
N LEU A 351 -4.81 13.72 -17.42
CA LEU A 351 -4.68 12.65 -18.41
C LEU A 351 -3.22 12.27 -18.66
N VAL A 352 -2.33 13.26 -18.82
CA VAL A 352 -0.89 13.03 -18.98
C VAL A 352 -0.33 12.30 -17.74
N GLN A 353 -0.68 12.76 -16.55
CA GLN A 353 -0.27 12.11 -15.29
C GLN A 353 -0.76 10.65 -15.23
N ASN A 354 -1.98 10.36 -15.68
CA ASN A 354 -2.51 9.00 -15.71
C ASN A 354 -1.73 8.08 -16.64
N VAL A 355 -1.33 8.61 -17.82
CA VAL A 355 -0.49 7.86 -18.77
C VAL A 355 0.88 7.58 -18.16
N LEU A 356 1.48 8.55 -17.47
CA LEU A 356 2.76 8.35 -16.80
C LEU A 356 2.66 7.30 -15.67
N PHE A 357 1.61 7.32 -14.84
CA PHE A 357 1.38 6.27 -13.83
C PHE A 357 1.20 4.88 -14.47
N LEU A 358 0.44 4.82 -15.56
CA LEU A 358 0.25 3.57 -16.32
C LEU A 358 1.59 3.07 -16.87
N SER A 359 2.44 3.95 -17.40
CA SER A 359 3.77 3.60 -17.92
C SER A 359 4.66 3.01 -16.83
N VAL A 360 4.74 3.64 -15.65
CA VAL A 360 5.49 3.10 -14.50
C VAL A 360 4.95 1.74 -14.09
N ALA A 361 3.63 1.56 -14.03
CA ALA A 361 3.03 0.28 -13.67
C ALA A 361 3.35 -0.84 -14.68
N ILE A 362 3.33 -0.54 -16.00
CA ILE A 362 3.66 -1.50 -17.06
C ILE A 362 5.16 -1.83 -17.03
N ILE A 363 6.03 -0.84 -16.90
CA ILE A 363 7.49 -1.05 -16.81
C ILE A 363 7.81 -1.93 -15.61
N THR A 364 7.20 -1.63 -14.46
CA THR A 364 7.37 -2.43 -13.24
C THR A 364 6.86 -3.85 -13.43
N LEU A 365 5.71 -4.05 -14.07
CA LEU A 365 5.19 -5.37 -14.41
C LEU A 365 6.17 -6.14 -15.30
N MET A 366 6.62 -5.53 -16.40
CA MET A 366 7.52 -6.18 -17.36
C MET A 366 8.83 -6.62 -16.68
N GLY A 367 9.47 -5.76 -15.90
CA GLY A 367 10.67 -6.12 -15.16
C GLY A 367 10.42 -7.22 -14.11
N THR A 368 9.26 -7.20 -13.44
CA THR A 368 8.92 -8.21 -12.42
C THR A 368 8.68 -9.60 -13.01
N ILE A 369 8.05 -9.71 -14.18
CA ILE A 369 7.76 -11.00 -14.83
C ILE A 369 8.85 -11.43 -15.82
N TYR A 370 9.85 -10.59 -16.08
CA TYR A 370 10.95 -10.88 -17.01
C TYR A 370 11.67 -12.21 -16.75
N PRO A 371 11.99 -12.59 -15.48
CA PRO A 371 12.60 -13.89 -15.17
C PRO A 371 11.78 -15.11 -15.62
N VAL A 372 10.46 -14.96 -15.71
CA VAL A 372 9.57 -16.03 -16.19
C VAL A 372 9.75 -16.28 -17.69
N PHE A 373 9.89 -15.19 -18.46
CA PHE A 373 10.10 -15.27 -19.90
C PHE A 373 11.48 -15.82 -20.24
N THR A 374 12.54 -15.33 -19.56
CA THR A 374 13.91 -15.81 -19.80
C THR A 374 14.05 -17.29 -19.47
N LYS A 375 13.45 -17.75 -18.37
CA LYS A 375 13.41 -19.18 -18.04
C LYS A 375 12.71 -20.02 -19.10
N SER A 376 11.66 -19.49 -19.74
CA SER A 376 10.89 -20.22 -20.76
C SER A 376 11.59 -20.26 -22.12
N ILE A 377 12.49 -19.33 -22.42
CA ILE A 377 13.16 -19.19 -23.71
C ILE A 377 14.61 -19.69 -23.66
N GLU A 378 15.33 -19.35 -22.59
CA GLU A 378 16.79 -19.56 -22.45
C GLU A 378 17.13 -20.59 -21.38
N ASP A 379 16.12 -21.15 -20.67
CA ASP A 379 16.24 -22.04 -19.51
C ASP A 379 17.02 -21.43 -18.32
N GLU A 380 17.29 -20.12 -18.37
CA GLU A 380 17.94 -19.35 -17.32
C GLU A 380 17.01 -18.26 -16.77
N GLN A 381 16.99 -18.08 -15.45
CA GLN A 381 16.24 -16.97 -14.81
C GLN A 381 17.12 -15.73 -14.71
N ILE A 382 16.88 -14.75 -15.57
CA ILE A 382 17.57 -13.45 -15.52
C ILE A 382 16.71 -12.46 -14.73
N TYR A 383 17.24 -12.01 -13.58
CA TYR A 383 16.55 -11.03 -12.72
C TYR A 383 16.91 -9.62 -13.13
N VAL A 384 15.88 -8.75 -13.12
CA VAL A 384 16.05 -7.32 -13.36
C VAL A 384 16.42 -6.64 -12.05
N GLY A 385 17.63 -6.08 -11.99
CA GLY A 385 18.16 -5.42 -10.80
C GLY A 385 17.52 -4.06 -10.51
N ARG A 386 17.81 -3.52 -9.33
CA ARG A 386 17.32 -2.21 -8.85
C ARG A 386 17.70 -1.09 -9.82
N GLU A 387 18.90 -1.15 -10.40
CA GLU A 387 19.44 -0.12 -11.30
C GLU A 387 18.53 0.12 -12.51
N PHE A 388 17.94 -0.94 -13.06
CA PHE A 388 17.00 -0.82 -14.17
C PHE A 388 15.75 -0.02 -13.77
N TYR A 389 15.14 -0.37 -12.65
CA TYR A 389 13.92 0.30 -12.20
C TYR A 389 14.20 1.76 -11.84
N ASP A 390 15.30 2.03 -11.16
CA ASP A 390 15.70 3.38 -10.78
C ASP A 390 15.99 4.22 -12.03
N LEU A 391 16.72 3.68 -13.02
CA LEU A 391 17.05 4.39 -14.27
C LEU A 391 15.82 4.75 -15.10
N VAL A 392 14.86 3.82 -15.22
CA VAL A 392 13.72 3.98 -16.14
C VAL A 392 12.56 4.70 -15.45
N ASN A 393 12.26 4.36 -14.18
CA ASN A 393 11.10 4.92 -13.49
C ASN A 393 11.36 6.30 -12.87
N ALA A 394 12.57 6.60 -12.39
CA ALA A 394 12.84 7.86 -11.70
C ALA A 394 12.57 9.11 -12.57
N PRO A 395 12.95 9.18 -13.86
CA PRO A 395 12.60 10.31 -14.72
C PRO A 395 11.09 10.48 -14.89
N ILE A 396 10.35 9.37 -15.03
CA ILE A 396 8.88 9.40 -15.19
C ILE A 396 8.21 9.88 -13.89
N LEU A 397 8.67 9.38 -12.74
CA LEU A 397 8.18 9.81 -11.43
C LEU A 397 8.49 11.30 -11.19
N LEU A 398 9.65 11.80 -11.61
CA LEU A 398 9.97 13.22 -11.52
C LEU A 398 9.00 14.06 -12.37
N LEU A 399 8.68 13.65 -13.59
CA LEU A 399 7.67 14.33 -14.42
C LEU A 399 6.30 14.36 -13.74
N ILE A 400 5.90 13.27 -13.10
CA ILE A 400 4.67 13.23 -12.30
C ILE A 400 4.71 14.25 -11.17
N MET A 401 5.84 14.41 -10.47
CA MET A 401 6.01 15.39 -9.39
C MET A 401 5.95 16.84 -9.91
N ILE A 402 6.51 17.10 -11.10
CA ILE A 402 6.39 18.40 -11.76
C ILE A 402 4.92 18.70 -12.08
N ILE A 403 4.20 17.74 -12.66
CA ILE A 403 2.76 17.89 -12.93
C ILE A 403 1.97 18.11 -11.64
N LEU A 404 2.29 17.37 -10.58
CA LEU A 404 1.68 17.54 -9.26
C LEU A 404 1.83 18.97 -8.73
N SER A 405 2.98 19.61 -8.97
CA SER A 405 3.22 20.99 -8.54
C SER A 405 2.39 22.02 -9.31
N ILE A 406 1.86 21.68 -10.48
CA ILE A 406 1.18 22.59 -11.41
C ILE A 406 -0.35 22.31 -11.44
N ALA A 407 -0.75 21.07 -11.65
CA ALA A 407 -2.11 20.66 -11.97
C ALA A 407 -3.18 21.11 -10.94
N PRO A 408 -2.97 21.05 -9.60
CA PRO A 408 -3.97 21.48 -8.63
C PRO A 408 -4.38 22.94 -8.74
N PHE A 409 -3.53 23.77 -9.33
CA PHE A 409 -3.66 25.22 -9.39
C PHE A 409 -4.08 25.75 -10.77
N VAL A 410 -4.07 24.88 -11.79
CA VAL A 410 -4.55 25.21 -13.14
C VAL A 410 -6.08 25.16 -13.18
N PRO A 411 -6.76 26.09 -13.89
CA PRO A 411 -8.21 26.09 -14.04
C PRO A 411 -8.69 24.91 -14.92
N TRP A 412 -9.99 24.61 -14.81
CA TRP A 412 -10.68 23.68 -15.69
C TRP A 412 -11.00 24.35 -17.04
N LYS A 413 -11.13 23.57 -18.11
CA LYS A 413 -11.47 23.99 -19.48
C LYS A 413 -10.32 24.72 -20.17
N ASN A 414 -10.53 25.95 -20.47
CA ASN A 414 -9.58 26.79 -21.19
C ASN A 414 -8.79 27.66 -20.22
N SER A 415 -7.46 27.59 -20.30
CA SER A 415 -6.57 28.45 -19.55
C SER A 415 -5.69 29.26 -20.51
N ASN A 416 -5.65 30.57 -20.33
CA ASN A 416 -4.63 31.37 -20.97
C ASN A 416 -3.28 31.04 -20.30
N MET A 417 -2.46 30.27 -21.00
CA MET A 417 -1.15 29.79 -20.52
C MET A 417 -0.25 30.94 -20.09
N MET A 418 -0.16 31.96 -20.92
CA MET A 418 0.71 33.10 -20.65
C MET A 418 0.26 33.85 -19.38
N ALA A 419 -1.03 34.05 -19.20
CA ALA A 419 -1.55 34.67 -17.99
C ALA A 419 -1.33 33.81 -16.72
N TYR A 420 -1.34 32.48 -16.86
CA TYR A 420 -1.00 31.58 -15.75
C TYR A 420 0.48 31.66 -15.40
N ILE A 421 1.37 31.52 -16.39
CA ILE A 421 2.82 31.57 -16.21
C ILE A 421 3.22 32.91 -15.59
N ASN A 422 2.77 34.04 -16.14
CA ASN A 422 3.08 35.38 -15.62
C ASN A 422 2.70 35.56 -14.15
N LYS A 423 1.60 34.93 -13.70
CA LYS A 423 1.18 34.97 -12.29
C LYS A 423 2.02 34.07 -11.37
N LYS A 424 2.73 33.10 -11.92
CA LYS A 424 3.44 32.06 -11.14
C LYS A 424 4.98 32.17 -11.29
N ILE A 425 5.46 32.95 -12.25
CA ILE A 425 6.89 33.06 -12.54
C ILE A 425 7.70 33.56 -11.33
N ILE A 426 7.14 34.49 -10.56
CA ILE A 426 7.77 34.99 -9.34
C ILE A 426 7.91 33.90 -8.30
N ALA A 427 6.85 33.09 -8.09
CA ALA A 427 6.91 31.98 -7.14
C ALA A 427 7.90 30.89 -7.59
N LEU A 428 7.99 30.64 -8.90
CA LEU A 428 8.98 29.71 -9.44
C LEU A 428 10.41 30.24 -9.24
N PHE A 429 10.66 31.52 -9.51
CA PHE A 429 11.96 32.16 -9.33
C PHE A 429 12.39 32.11 -7.85
N ILE A 430 11.49 32.43 -6.92
CA ILE A 430 11.76 32.32 -5.48
C ILE A 430 12.08 30.85 -5.10
N ALA A 431 11.32 29.89 -5.62
CA ALA A 431 11.56 28.48 -5.36
C ALA A 431 12.93 28.02 -5.86
N ILE A 432 13.35 28.47 -7.05
CA ILE A 432 14.68 28.18 -7.60
C ILE A 432 15.78 28.74 -6.72
N ILE A 433 15.69 30.01 -6.32
CA ILE A 433 16.69 30.64 -5.43
C ILE A 433 16.79 29.88 -4.12
N MET A 434 15.65 29.61 -3.47
CA MET A 434 15.62 28.86 -2.20
C MET A 434 16.22 27.47 -2.35
N ALA A 435 15.90 26.78 -3.43
CA ALA A 435 16.39 25.43 -3.69
C ALA A 435 17.91 25.40 -3.95
N VAL A 436 18.41 26.33 -4.74
CA VAL A 436 19.86 26.45 -5.03
C VAL A 436 20.65 26.78 -3.77
N LEU A 437 20.18 27.74 -2.98
CA LEU A 437 20.80 28.09 -1.69
C LEU A 437 20.81 26.90 -0.73
N ASN A 438 19.70 26.20 -0.61
CA ASN A 438 19.60 25.04 0.28
C ASN A 438 20.45 23.87 -0.21
N SER A 439 20.47 23.61 -1.51
CA SER A 439 21.31 22.56 -2.11
C SER A 439 22.80 22.87 -1.94
N TRP A 440 23.21 24.12 -2.11
CA TRP A 440 24.58 24.55 -1.88
C TRP A 440 25.04 24.32 -0.43
N LEU A 441 24.13 24.54 0.54
CA LEU A 441 24.41 24.35 1.96
C LEU A 441 24.44 22.86 2.37
N ILE A 442 23.65 21.99 1.69
CA ILE A 442 23.42 20.62 2.15
C ILE A 442 24.18 19.58 1.33
N SER A 443 24.07 19.60 -0.01
CA SER A 443 24.54 18.47 -0.82
C SER A 443 25.27 18.85 -2.13
N GLY A 444 24.90 19.97 -2.74
CA GLY A 444 25.36 20.31 -4.11
C GLY A 444 24.84 19.38 -5.23
N HIS A 445 24.04 18.36 -4.95
CA HIS A 445 23.58 17.38 -5.92
C HIS A 445 22.36 17.88 -6.71
N TYR A 446 22.39 17.83 -8.04
CA TYR A 446 21.34 18.42 -8.89
C TYR A 446 19.95 17.76 -8.75
N TRP A 447 19.85 16.44 -8.52
CA TRP A 447 18.58 15.78 -8.31
C TRP A 447 17.88 16.24 -7.01
N VAL A 448 18.65 16.45 -5.96
CA VAL A 448 18.17 17.02 -4.70
C VAL A 448 17.72 18.47 -4.91
N THR A 449 18.48 19.24 -5.70
CA THR A 449 18.10 20.63 -6.05
C THR A 449 16.77 20.68 -6.80
N ILE A 450 16.56 19.80 -7.79
CA ILE A 450 15.29 19.72 -8.52
C ILE A 450 14.13 19.34 -7.57
N SER A 451 14.36 18.40 -6.67
CA SER A 451 13.36 18.01 -5.66
C SER A 451 12.98 19.18 -4.75
N PHE A 452 13.94 19.98 -4.32
CA PHE A 452 13.69 21.21 -3.56
C PHE A 452 12.92 22.26 -4.38
N ILE A 453 13.24 22.44 -5.68
CA ILE A 453 12.50 23.37 -6.54
C ILE A 453 11.02 22.98 -6.57
N VAL A 454 10.73 21.72 -6.83
CA VAL A 454 9.34 21.20 -6.89
C VAL A 454 8.64 21.37 -5.55
N LEU A 455 9.30 21.04 -4.43
CA LEU A 455 8.75 21.21 -3.09
C LEU A 455 8.43 22.68 -2.77
N TYR A 456 9.42 23.58 -2.93
CA TYR A 456 9.23 24.98 -2.61
C TYR A 456 8.22 25.67 -3.51
N PHE A 457 8.21 25.36 -4.80
CA PHE A 457 7.23 25.90 -5.73
C PHE A 457 5.80 25.50 -5.35
N SER A 458 5.57 24.21 -5.02
CA SER A 458 4.28 23.72 -4.57
C SER A 458 3.85 24.35 -3.24
N SER A 459 4.79 24.41 -2.27
CA SER A 459 4.53 24.99 -0.95
C SER A 459 4.16 26.48 -1.04
N LEU A 460 4.86 27.24 -1.87
CA LEU A 460 4.53 28.65 -2.14
C LEU A 460 3.14 28.81 -2.75
N GLN A 461 2.75 27.92 -3.67
CA GLN A 461 1.41 27.98 -4.26
C GLN A 461 0.30 27.69 -3.25
N ILE A 462 0.52 26.68 -2.38
CA ILE A 462 -0.41 26.36 -1.28
C ILE A 462 -0.51 27.56 -0.33
N PHE A 463 0.62 28.14 0.06
CA PHE A 463 0.66 29.32 0.93
C PHE A 463 -0.08 30.51 0.32
N ILE A 464 0.15 30.82 -0.96
CA ILE A 464 -0.53 31.90 -1.69
C ILE A 464 -2.05 31.67 -1.70
N GLU A 465 -2.50 30.43 -1.86
CA GLU A 465 -3.92 30.10 -1.83
C GLU A 465 -4.52 30.31 -0.45
N LEU A 466 -3.88 29.81 0.61
CA LEU A 466 -4.32 30.00 1.99
C LEU A 466 -4.33 31.49 2.38
N TYR A 467 -3.31 32.24 1.98
CA TYR A 467 -3.23 33.70 2.19
C TYR A 467 -4.41 34.43 1.54
N LYS A 468 -4.77 34.12 0.29
CA LYS A 468 -5.93 34.73 -0.40
C LYS A 468 -7.23 34.47 0.36
N ILE A 469 -7.43 33.26 0.89
CA ILE A 469 -8.60 32.92 1.67
C ILE A 469 -8.62 33.71 2.99
N SER A 470 -7.49 33.77 3.67
CA SER A 470 -7.32 34.52 4.91
C SER A 470 -7.62 36.01 4.69
N LYS A 471 -7.01 36.63 3.67
CA LYS A 471 -7.25 38.04 3.31
C LYS A 471 -8.72 38.31 2.97
N SER A 472 -9.36 37.41 2.21
CA SER A 472 -10.81 37.55 1.90
C SER A 472 -11.71 37.41 3.13
N SER A 473 -11.21 36.73 4.16
CA SER A 473 -11.92 36.59 5.43
C SER A 473 -11.72 37.78 6.36
N LEU A 474 -10.48 38.30 6.43
CA LEU A 474 -10.16 39.50 7.24
C LEU A 474 -10.82 40.76 6.74
N ASN A 475 -10.79 41.03 5.43
CA ASN A 475 -11.32 42.27 4.84
C ASN A 475 -12.84 42.43 4.95
N LYS A 476 -13.60 41.40 5.35
CA LYS A 476 -15.06 41.43 5.45
C LYS A 476 -15.60 41.63 6.88
N PHE A 477 -14.77 41.51 7.90
CA PHE A 477 -15.21 41.54 9.30
C PHE A 477 -14.29 42.39 10.18
N LYS A 478 -14.89 43.23 11.02
CA LYS A 478 -14.17 44.03 12.04
C LYS A 478 -13.68 43.19 13.23
N SER A 479 -14.17 41.96 13.38
CA SER A 479 -13.83 41.07 14.49
C SER A 479 -12.94 39.87 14.03
N ILE A 480 -11.79 39.65 14.67
CA ILE A 480 -10.89 38.55 14.43
C ILE A 480 -11.62 37.18 14.56
N LYS A 481 -12.48 37.04 15.60
CA LYS A 481 -13.26 35.81 15.84
C LYS A 481 -14.13 35.44 14.64
N ASN A 482 -14.80 36.41 14.04
CA ASN A 482 -15.65 36.18 12.86
C ASN A 482 -14.84 35.90 11.60
N SER A 483 -13.65 36.48 11.47
CA SER A 483 -12.71 36.21 10.38
C SER A 483 -12.16 34.79 10.45
N VAL A 484 -11.71 34.32 11.64
CA VAL A 484 -11.25 32.96 11.89
C VAL A 484 -12.38 31.96 11.63
N ARG A 485 -13.60 32.22 12.15
CA ARG A 485 -14.77 31.34 11.90
C ARG A 485 -15.07 31.23 10.41
N LYS A 486 -14.99 32.31 9.65
CA LYS A 486 -15.21 32.30 8.20
C LYS A 486 -14.10 31.53 7.48
N PHE A 487 -12.83 31.73 7.83
CA PHE A 487 -11.71 31.00 7.29
C PHE A 487 -11.89 29.47 7.50
N LEU A 488 -12.19 29.05 8.72
CA LEU A 488 -12.46 27.65 9.04
C LEU A 488 -13.68 27.11 8.27
N ASN A 489 -14.76 27.90 8.13
CA ASN A 489 -15.93 27.50 7.36
C ASN A 489 -15.60 27.29 5.86
N ILE A 490 -14.71 28.10 5.28
CA ILE A 490 -14.28 27.93 3.89
C ILE A 490 -13.50 26.63 3.74
N ILE A 491 -12.57 26.35 4.66
CA ILE A 491 -11.82 25.08 4.68
C ILE A 491 -12.78 23.92 4.87
N TYR A 492 -13.67 23.99 5.85
CA TYR A 492 -14.62 22.92 6.19
C TYR A 492 -15.62 22.63 5.05
N SER A 493 -15.99 23.65 4.28
CA SER A 493 -16.85 23.46 3.11
C SER A 493 -16.13 22.83 1.91
N ASN A 494 -14.80 22.78 1.91
CA ASN A 494 -13.96 22.28 0.83
C ASN A 494 -12.92 21.24 1.29
N LEU A 495 -13.23 20.43 2.32
CA LEU A 495 -12.32 19.44 2.89
C LEU A 495 -11.68 18.53 1.86
N SER A 496 -12.46 18.07 0.87
CA SER A 496 -11.94 17.24 -0.22
C SER A 496 -10.80 17.90 -1.02
N ARG A 497 -10.80 19.23 -1.17
CA ARG A 497 -9.74 19.98 -1.85
C ARG A 497 -8.51 20.12 -0.96
N TYR A 498 -8.71 20.55 0.28
CA TYR A 498 -7.60 20.80 1.20
C TYR A 498 -6.95 19.51 1.67
N GLY A 499 -7.74 18.45 1.89
CA GLY A 499 -7.21 17.12 2.14
C GLY A 499 -6.31 16.62 1.00
N GLY A 500 -6.72 16.84 -0.26
CA GLY A 500 -5.89 16.55 -1.42
C GLY A 500 -4.58 17.34 -1.45
N LEU A 501 -4.61 18.65 -1.10
CA LEU A 501 -3.39 19.46 -1.01
C LEU A 501 -2.45 18.97 0.11
N ILE A 502 -3.00 18.55 1.24
CA ILE A 502 -2.23 17.94 2.33
C ILE A 502 -1.57 16.65 1.84
N SER A 503 -2.31 15.76 1.17
CA SER A 503 -1.74 14.53 0.60
C SER A 503 -0.61 14.85 -0.40
N HIS A 504 -0.79 15.85 -1.26
CA HIS A 504 0.24 16.26 -2.21
C HIS A 504 1.50 16.78 -1.50
N THR A 505 1.35 17.54 -0.41
CA THR A 505 2.49 17.95 0.42
C THR A 505 3.22 16.73 1.00
N GLY A 506 2.47 15.74 1.47
CA GLY A 506 3.06 14.47 1.96
C GLY A 506 3.87 13.74 0.89
N ILE A 507 3.35 13.61 -0.33
CA ILE A 507 4.09 12.99 -1.46
C ILE A 507 5.38 13.77 -1.79
N LEU A 508 5.35 15.10 -1.75
CA LEU A 508 6.54 15.92 -1.95
C LEU A 508 7.59 15.70 -0.86
N LEU A 509 7.17 15.49 0.39
CA LEU A 509 8.09 15.12 1.47
C LEU A 509 8.70 13.73 1.25
N VAL A 510 7.90 12.74 0.83
CA VAL A 510 8.41 11.40 0.45
C VAL A 510 9.44 11.51 -0.67
N MET A 511 9.14 12.26 -1.73
CA MET A 511 10.08 12.49 -2.83
C MET A 511 11.40 13.10 -2.35
N LEU A 512 11.34 14.11 -1.48
CA LEU A 512 12.54 14.74 -0.92
C LEU A 512 13.33 13.76 -0.05
N GLY A 513 12.65 12.93 0.73
CA GLY A 513 13.27 11.87 1.52
C GLY A 513 14.01 10.85 0.64
N ILE A 514 13.35 10.38 -0.43
CA ILE A 514 13.95 9.47 -1.42
C ILE A 514 15.16 10.12 -2.09
N ALA A 515 15.05 11.36 -2.57
CA ALA A 515 16.16 12.06 -3.19
C ALA A 515 17.34 12.27 -2.23
N GLY A 516 17.05 12.59 -0.96
CA GLY A 516 18.07 12.75 0.06
C GLY A 516 18.83 11.46 0.34
N THR A 517 18.14 10.37 0.58
CA THR A 517 18.77 9.07 0.85
C THR A 517 19.55 8.53 -0.35
N SER A 518 18.99 8.67 -1.57
CA SER A 518 19.61 8.12 -2.79
C SER A 518 20.84 8.89 -3.25
N PHE A 519 20.86 10.23 -3.07
CA PHE A 519 21.94 11.07 -3.65
C PHE A 519 22.86 11.72 -2.61
N MET A 520 22.50 11.68 -1.33
CA MET A 520 23.29 12.24 -0.24
C MET A 520 23.71 11.18 0.78
N GLY A 521 23.17 9.94 0.65
CA GLY A 521 23.55 8.82 1.48
C GLY A 521 25.03 8.49 1.36
N ILE A 522 25.64 8.08 2.46
CA ILE A 522 27.02 7.58 2.48
C ILE A 522 27.00 6.23 3.16
N GLU A 523 27.70 5.29 2.55
CA GLU A 523 27.83 3.91 2.99
C GLU A 523 29.30 3.52 3.01
N LYS A 524 29.73 2.82 4.07
CA LYS A 524 31.09 2.28 4.18
C LYS A 524 31.14 1.11 5.14
N ASP A 525 31.91 0.11 4.77
CA ASP A 525 32.21 -1.04 5.62
C ASP A 525 33.43 -0.78 6.49
N PHE A 526 33.35 -1.24 7.75
CA PHE A 526 34.42 -1.13 8.74
C PHE A 526 34.65 -2.49 9.39
N ALA A 527 35.86 -2.99 9.26
CA ALA A 527 36.33 -4.15 10.03
C ALA A 527 36.97 -3.63 11.33
N LEU A 528 36.35 -3.94 12.47
CA LEU A 528 36.76 -3.43 13.80
C LEU A 528 36.94 -4.58 14.78
N LYS A 529 37.96 -4.43 15.65
CA LYS A 529 38.12 -5.25 16.85
C LYS A 529 37.49 -4.53 18.05
N PRO A 530 37.12 -5.26 19.12
CA PRO A 530 36.69 -4.64 20.36
C PRO A 530 37.68 -3.58 20.84
N GLY A 531 37.21 -2.36 21.11
CA GLY A 531 38.00 -1.18 21.46
C GLY A 531 38.42 -0.31 20.27
N GLU A 532 38.32 -0.78 19.02
CA GLU A 532 38.67 0.04 17.84
C GLU A 532 37.50 0.94 17.43
N SER A 533 37.86 2.07 16.83
CA SER A 533 36.93 3.11 16.39
C SER A 533 36.99 3.35 14.91
N GLY A 534 35.80 3.55 14.31
CA GLY A 534 35.66 4.06 12.94
C GLY A 534 35.11 5.49 12.93
N THR A 535 35.34 6.19 11.85
CA THR A 535 34.78 7.53 11.61
C THR A 535 34.09 7.63 10.26
N LEU A 536 32.89 8.22 10.25
CA LEU A 536 32.14 8.49 9.03
C LEU A 536 31.50 9.88 9.14
N LYS A 537 31.92 10.83 8.30
CA LYS A 537 31.58 12.26 8.47
C LYS A 537 31.92 12.77 9.88
N ASN A 538 30.89 13.26 10.56
CA ASN A 538 30.96 13.81 11.92
C ASN A 538 30.60 12.79 13.03
N TYR A 539 30.46 11.52 12.65
CA TYR A 539 30.23 10.42 13.59
C TYR A 539 31.53 9.66 13.83
N GLN A 540 31.84 9.44 15.11
CA GLN A 540 32.83 8.47 15.57
C GLN A 540 32.07 7.35 16.28
N PHE A 541 32.41 6.12 16.00
CA PHE A 541 31.78 4.96 16.60
C PHE A 541 32.86 3.95 17.01
N THR A 542 32.76 3.46 18.22
CA THR A 542 33.70 2.53 18.82
C THR A 542 33.02 1.19 19.07
N TYR A 543 33.57 0.13 18.52
CA TYR A 543 33.09 -1.22 18.81
C TYR A 543 33.51 -1.60 20.24
N PHE A 544 32.54 -1.62 21.17
CA PHE A 544 32.83 -1.81 22.59
C PHE A 544 33.03 -3.29 22.92
N LYS A 545 32.05 -4.15 22.60
CA LYS A 545 32.10 -5.60 22.85
C LYS A 545 31.02 -6.36 22.09
N THR A 546 31.20 -7.67 22.03
CA THR A 546 30.15 -8.61 21.59
C THR A 546 29.62 -9.38 22.81
N ASP A 547 28.30 -9.47 22.90
CA ASP A 547 27.61 -10.37 23.83
C ASP A 547 26.95 -11.51 23.02
N ILE A 548 27.35 -12.76 23.31
CA ILE A 548 26.77 -13.94 22.69
C ILE A 548 25.81 -14.58 23.68
N THR A 549 24.56 -14.78 23.25
CA THR A 549 23.50 -15.37 24.07
C THR A 549 22.92 -16.58 23.33
N GLN A 550 23.10 -17.76 23.92
CA GLN A 550 22.47 -18.98 23.44
C GLN A 550 21.04 -19.05 23.99
N LYS A 551 20.06 -19.14 23.12
CA LYS A 551 18.65 -19.40 23.45
C LYS A 551 18.25 -20.80 23.00
N SER A 552 17.07 -21.25 23.37
CA SER A 552 16.57 -22.58 23.02
C SER A 552 16.38 -22.80 21.52
N ASP A 553 16.09 -21.73 20.77
CA ASP A 553 15.75 -21.74 19.35
C ASP A 553 16.79 -21.05 18.45
N HIS A 554 17.67 -20.19 19.01
CA HIS A 554 18.66 -19.46 18.23
C HIS A 554 19.87 -19.01 19.05
N THR A 555 20.97 -18.75 18.36
CA THR A 555 22.13 -18.06 18.91
C THR A 555 22.06 -16.58 18.52
N ASN A 556 22.00 -15.70 19.50
CA ASN A 556 21.98 -14.26 19.28
C ASN A 556 23.36 -13.66 19.57
N ILE A 557 23.93 -13.02 18.56
CA ILE A 557 25.23 -12.34 18.63
C ILE A 557 24.96 -10.84 18.55
N LYS A 558 25.18 -10.14 19.67
CA LYS A 558 24.87 -8.72 19.85
C LYS A 558 26.14 -7.91 19.95
N ALA A 559 26.39 -7.03 18.98
CA ALA A 559 27.47 -6.06 19.03
C ALA A 559 27.00 -4.73 19.67
N ILE A 560 27.80 -4.21 20.60
CA ILE A 560 27.54 -2.94 21.27
C ILE A 560 28.51 -1.90 20.72
N MET A 561 27.96 -0.80 20.22
CA MET A 561 28.69 0.34 19.67
C MET A 561 28.49 1.56 20.55
N GLN A 562 29.59 2.25 20.89
CA GLN A 562 29.54 3.60 21.47
C GLN A 562 29.60 4.61 20.34
N ILE A 563 28.69 5.57 20.33
CA ILE A 563 28.55 6.52 19.23
C ILE A 563 28.68 7.94 19.73
N GLU A 564 29.50 8.71 19.03
CA GLU A 564 29.73 10.13 19.25
C GLU A 564 29.43 10.92 17.97
N LYS A 565 28.95 12.13 18.10
CA LYS A 565 28.74 13.07 17.01
C LYS A 565 29.38 14.42 17.34
N ASN A 566 30.31 14.90 16.50
CA ASN A 566 31.07 16.11 16.72
C ASN A 566 31.77 16.13 18.10
N GLY A 567 32.32 14.98 18.56
CA GLY A 567 32.97 14.83 19.86
C GLY A 567 32.01 14.75 21.05
N LYS A 568 30.71 14.78 20.85
CA LYS A 568 29.71 14.60 21.91
C LYS A 568 29.24 13.15 21.96
N PHE A 569 29.40 12.51 23.12
CA PHE A 569 28.89 11.14 23.33
C PHE A 569 27.36 11.11 23.28
N LEU A 570 26.81 10.21 22.49
CA LEU A 570 25.36 10.05 22.28
C LEU A 570 24.80 8.87 23.06
N GLY A 571 25.60 7.83 23.29
CA GLY A 571 25.18 6.64 24.00
C GLY A 571 25.76 5.35 23.45
N GLN A 572 25.30 4.23 24.02
CA GLN A 572 25.59 2.89 23.53
C GLN A 572 24.38 2.35 22.76
N TYR A 573 24.62 1.83 21.58
CA TYR A 573 23.61 1.28 20.70
C TYR A 573 24.03 -0.11 20.25
N THR A 574 23.07 -0.89 19.77
CA THR A 574 23.30 -2.29 19.48
C THR A 574 22.79 -2.68 18.12
N THR A 575 23.57 -3.51 17.44
CA THR A 575 23.08 -4.34 16.33
C THR A 575 23.18 -5.79 16.75
N SER A 576 22.34 -6.67 16.20
CA SER A 576 22.44 -8.10 16.50
C SER A 576 22.18 -8.95 15.27
N LYS A 577 22.84 -10.11 15.24
CA LYS A 577 22.63 -11.15 14.26
C LYS A 577 22.23 -12.43 15.00
N SER A 578 21.07 -12.97 14.68
CA SER A 578 20.55 -14.20 15.27
C SER A 578 20.59 -15.30 14.23
N TYR A 579 21.25 -16.43 14.55
CA TYR A 579 21.22 -17.61 13.72
C TYR A 579 20.21 -18.62 14.26
N TYR A 580 19.29 -19.04 13.41
CA TYR A 580 18.24 -20.01 13.70
C TYR A 580 18.55 -21.33 13.01
N PRO A 581 19.13 -22.34 13.75
CA PRO A 581 19.57 -23.62 13.15
C PRO A 581 18.43 -24.36 12.44
N ARG A 582 17.21 -24.28 12.98
CA ARG A 582 16.02 -24.96 12.44
C ARG A 582 15.64 -24.51 11.03
N PHE A 583 15.91 -23.23 10.71
CA PHE A 583 15.59 -22.63 9.42
C PHE A 583 16.83 -22.43 8.53
N ASP A 584 18.02 -22.75 9.04
CA ASP A 584 19.31 -22.40 8.44
C ASP A 584 19.35 -20.92 7.99
N MET A 585 18.89 -20.04 8.86
CA MET A 585 18.63 -18.62 8.52
C MET A 585 19.23 -17.67 9.55
N ASN A 586 19.75 -16.57 9.03
CA ASN A 586 20.18 -15.43 9.83
C ASN A 586 19.11 -14.32 9.80
N SER A 587 18.85 -13.73 10.96
CA SER A 587 18.06 -12.51 11.12
C SER A 587 18.94 -11.41 11.66
N THR A 588 19.02 -10.27 10.97
CA THR A 588 19.84 -9.12 11.36
C THR A 588 18.93 -8.02 11.91
N LYS A 589 19.24 -7.52 13.09
CA LYS A 589 18.60 -6.34 13.65
C LYS A 589 19.59 -5.18 13.63
N ALA A 590 19.35 -4.21 12.77
CA ALA A 590 20.21 -3.04 12.65
C ALA A 590 20.10 -2.11 13.87
N GLY A 591 21.19 -1.39 14.16
CA GLY A 591 21.19 -0.25 15.04
C GLY A 591 20.83 1.01 14.25
N ILE A 592 19.76 1.71 14.65
CA ILE A 592 19.28 2.91 13.98
C ILE A 592 19.18 4.04 15.00
N LEU A 593 19.90 5.14 14.73
CA LEU A 593 19.83 6.36 15.53
C LEU A 593 19.26 7.49 14.68
N ASN A 594 18.11 7.99 15.10
CA ASN A 594 17.46 9.10 14.43
C ASN A 594 17.89 10.44 15.02
N PHE A 595 18.39 11.34 14.19
CA PHE A 595 18.76 12.72 14.53
C PHE A 595 17.89 13.73 13.75
N GLY A 596 16.58 13.54 13.81
CA GLY A 596 15.60 14.40 13.17
C GLY A 596 15.51 14.18 11.67
N LEU A 597 16.40 14.79 10.89
CA LEU A 597 16.42 14.65 9.44
C LEU A 597 17.46 13.66 8.89
N GLU A 598 18.22 13.02 9.76
CA GLU A 598 19.31 12.12 9.40
C GLU A 598 19.30 10.90 10.30
N ASP A 599 19.41 9.70 9.74
CA ASP A 599 19.63 8.46 10.48
C ASP A 599 21.08 8.01 10.33
N PHE A 600 21.68 7.66 11.45
CA PHE A 600 22.89 6.85 11.51
C PHE A 600 22.47 5.39 11.65
N TYR A 601 22.75 4.62 10.62
CA TYR A 601 22.38 3.22 10.51
C TYR A 601 23.64 2.36 10.55
N PHE A 602 23.61 1.25 11.28
CA PHE A 602 24.70 0.28 11.25
C PHE A 602 24.17 -1.14 11.41
N SER A 603 24.75 -2.07 10.69
CA SER A 603 24.44 -3.49 10.77
C SER A 603 25.71 -4.30 10.83
N GLN A 604 25.63 -5.46 11.47
CA GLN A 604 26.73 -6.40 11.61
C GLN A 604 26.65 -7.46 10.51
N SER A 605 27.72 -7.59 9.71
CA SER A 605 27.77 -8.56 8.61
C SER A 605 28.35 -9.89 9.03
N VAL A 606 29.59 -9.91 9.53
CA VAL A 606 30.33 -11.11 9.90
C VAL A 606 31.07 -10.87 11.22
N ILE A 607 31.17 -11.90 12.06
CA ILE A 607 32.09 -11.94 13.21
C ILE A 607 33.08 -13.09 13.00
N SER A 608 34.35 -12.77 13.13
CA SER A 608 35.43 -13.74 13.05
C SER A 608 35.73 -14.36 14.43
N GLU A 609 36.44 -15.47 14.45
CA GLU A 609 36.83 -16.19 15.69
C GLU A 609 37.65 -15.32 16.65
N ASP A 610 38.38 -14.32 16.15
CA ASP A 610 39.16 -13.36 16.93
C ASP A 610 38.30 -12.20 17.50
N ASN A 611 36.96 -12.30 17.46
CA ASN A 611 35.98 -11.26 17.83
C ASN A 611 36.06 -9.99 16.98
N SER A 612 36.80 -9.98 15.87
CA SER A 612 36.66 -8.89 14.89
C SER A 612 35.33 -9.00 14.17
N ALA A 613 34.71 -7.85 13.89
CA ALA A 613 33.42 -7.79 13.21
C ALA A 613 33.46 -6.78 12.06
N VAL A 614 32.77 -7.13 10.97
CA VAL A 614 32.54 -6.20 9.86
C VAL A 614 31.19 -5.52 10.08
N PHE A 615 31.21 -4.22 10.10
CA PHE A 615 30.02 -3.37 10.24
C PHE A 615 29.81 -2.59 8.97
N GLU A 616 28.63 -2.72 8.40
CA GLU A 616 28.13 -1.83 7.36
C GLU A 616 27.53 -0.59 8.06
N VAL A 617 28.08 0.57 7.78
CA VAL A 617 27.65 1.84 8.39
C VAL A 617 27.16 2.78 7.33
N LYS A 618 25.92 3.29 7.52
CA LYS A 618 25.27 4.22 6.58
C LYS A 618 24.82 5.49 7.29
N ILE A 619 24.90 6.59 6.59
CA ILE A 619 24.22 7.84 6.96
C ILE A 619 23.13 8.06 5.93
N ASN A 620 21.86 8.06 6.37
CA ASN A 620 20.69 8.22 5.53
C ASN A 620 20.04 9.61 5.77
N PRO A 621 20.44 10.66 5.01
CA PRO A 621 19.85 11.98 5.16
C PRO A 621 18.41 11.99 4.68
N LEU A 622 17.57 12.76 5.37
CA LEU A 622 16.17 13.01 5.03
C LEU A 622 15.26 11.78 5.04
N VAL A 623 15.74 10.60 5.45
CA VAL A 623 14.93 9.36 5.46
C VAL A 623 13.66 9.48 6.30
N SER A 624 13.69 10.23 7.41
CA SER A 624 12.53 10.50 8.27
C SER A 624 11.39 11.24 7.53
N LEU A 625 11.70 11.95 6.44
CA LEU A 625 10.68 12.59 5.60
C LEU A 625 9.85 11.57 4.81
N ILE A 626 10.38 10.38 4.54
CA ILE A 626 9.61 9.30 3.91
C ILE A 626 8.46 8.89 4.82
N TRP A 627 8.75 8.64 6.09
CA TRP A 627 7.75 8.21 7.07
C TRP A 627 6.75 9.33 7.41
N THR A 628 7.27 10.52 7.68
CA THR A 628 6.44 11.70 7.96
C THR A 628 5.57 12.05 6.76
N GLY A 629 6.14 12.02 5.56
CA GLY A 629 5.43 12.27 4.31
C GLY A 629 4.31 11.26 4.07
N ALA A 630 4.57 9.97 4.24
CA ALA A 630 3.56 8.92 4.11
C ALA A 630 2.40 9.11 5.12
N PHE A 631 2.70 9.46 6.37
CA PHE A 631 1.68 9.80 7.37
C PHE A 631 0.82 10.99 6.93
N VAL A 632 1.44 12.07 6.45
CA VAL A 632 0.75 13.27 5.95
C VAL A 632 -0.14 12.94 4.73
N VAL A 633 0.32 12.03 3.83
CA VAL A 633 -0.49 11.53 2.70
C VAL A 633 -1.77 10.89 3.20
N VAL A 634 -1.66 9.95 4.14
CA VAL A 634 -2.81 9.21 4.70
C VAL A 634 -3.79 10.16 5.39
N VAL A 635 -3.30 11.07 6.23
CA VAL A 635 -4.14 12.07 6.92
C VAL A 635 -4.89 12.94 5.92
N GLY A 636 -4.20 13.45 4.90
CA GLY A 636 -4.81 14.27 3.85
C GLY A 636 -5.89 13.51 3.08
N ALA A 637 -5.65 12.24 2.77
CA ALA A 637 -6.61 11.40 2.07
C ALA A 637 -7.86 11.10 2.92
N ILE A 638 -7.70 10.83 4.22
CA ILE A 638 -8.81 10.67 5.17
C ILE A 638 -9.66 11.94 5.21
N ILE A 639 -9.03 13.12 5.32
CA ILE A 639 -9.73 14.41 5.28
C ILE A 639 -10.50 14.57 3.96
N SER A 640 -9.97 14.07 2.84
CA SER A 640 -10.61 14.16 1.52
C SER A 640 -11.91 13.35 1.39
N ILE A 641 -12.10 12.33 2.24
CA ILE A 641 -13.32 11.51 2.28
C ILE A 641 -14.44 12.24 3.01
N ILE A 642 -14.12 13.09 4.00
CA ILE A 642 -15.10 13.75 4.85
C ILE A 642 -15.97 14.71 4.01
N PRO A 643 -17.32 14.57 4.02
CA PRO A 643 -18.19 15.47 3.27
C PRO A 643 -18.13 16.86 3.85
N GLY A 644 -17.93 17.88 3.01
CA GLY A 644 -17.96 19.28 3.44
C GLY A 644 -19.35 19.70 3.94
N TYR A 645 -19.40 20.62 4.91
CA TYR A 645 -20.61 21.07 5.63
C TYR A 645 -21.82 21.45 4.75
N LYS A 646 -21.60 22.09 3.60
CA LYS A 646 -22.68 22.43 2.65
C LYS A 646 -23.34 21.21 1.99
N LYS A 647 -22.62 20.12 1.85
CA LYS A 647 -23.11 18.87 1.27
C LYS A 647 -23.93 18.07 2.29
N TYR A 648 -23.50 18.11 3.56
CA TYR A 648 -24.19 17.47 4.66
C TYR A 648 -25.60 18.04 4.91
N ASN A 649 -25.77 19.37 4.85
CA ASN A 649 -27.09 19.99 5.03
C ASN A 649 -28.01 19.81 3.81
N LYS A 650 -27.48 19.65 2.58
CA LYS A 650 -28.30 19.35 1.39
C LYS A 650 -28.80 17.90 1.35
N GLU A 651 -28.07 16.97 1.96
CA GLU A 651 -28.49 15.56 2.06
C GLU A 651 -29.46 15.31 3.20
N LYS A 652 -29.48 16.17 4.25
CA LYS A 652 -30.48 16.09 5.34
C LYS A 652 -31.83 16.74 4.99
N VAL A 653 -31.88 17.57 3.95
CA VAL A 653 -33.10 18.28 3.50
C VAL A 653 -33.76 17.57 2.31
N LYS A 654 -33.18 16.50 1.79
CA LYS A 654 -33.77 15.57 0.85
C LYS A 654 -34.13 14.25 1.53
#